data_55b3e6292497b649e4edbff19dc8ac5c
#
_entry.id   55b3e6292497b649e4edbff19dc8ac5c
#
_cell.length_a   1.000
_cell.length_b   1.000
_cell.length_c   1.000
_cell.angle_alpha   90.00
_cell.angle_beta   90.00
_cell.angle_gamma   90.00
#
_symmetry.space_group_name_H-M   'P 1'
#
loop_
_entity.id
_entity.type
_entity.pdbx_description
1 polymer ?
#
loop_
_entity_poly.entity_id
_entity_poly.type
_entity_poly.pdbx_seq_one_letter_code
_entity_poly.pdbx_strand_id
1 'polypeptide(L)'
;MNRSFSFSREHAYNIRSLTILQKTHIGFALVTTLLALLCGTIIWGSFRQYRQENADLQSFEFVRGAMSAANVISAERGPTNDLLVRLQDDGAAEIRNLLAARARSDNALERFRAGIAQAAVLDDRERGNLLHALDSVRMTLADARAEVDALDARPLASRSVHDIQHAQARLFRIVDTLSLLIDGAMSDTAMRDPRTSGAILLARLLGDLREYAGRTGSLLIAPMFARQALDRAQLADIMRMRGRIEQLRALIDGAIGTQLDDPDVAREYAQLNAAFDANILPLVDATVAGGRDGAYAMSAADFSRAIVPHFRPSELLRDRVIDLARHRAIGDRNAARIRVGVSAFATTLCIAILASLARGMQRLLSKPLDVLGRRIVALSEGDTSHVALPRGVGPEIARIHASLETLRNATVRRNMLERQRNDMLTLFSHDMRAPLTSLIILIDTQAQRAGDAQMKQQFARIARLARHTLAMADGFAQLSRAEASEYERVPVNLADLMNEARDAVWPLAHRKSMSIDDVPRRDDTIVPGDPALLSRALINLLDNAIKYSPPLTSIECKVEPGADGKTVRCTIRDSGCGISSGDQTRLFERYRRFRTAGQPETSGVGLGMAFVKAVVERHGGHIHVHSVVLQGTTITITLPAAAAP
;
A
#
# COMPACT_ATOMS: atom_id res chain seq x y z
N MET A 1 -26.46 6.61 21.03
CA MET A 1 -25.10 6.89 21.55
C MET A 1 -24.24 7.38 20.41
N ASN A 2 -24.22 8.73 20.22
CA ASN A 2 -23.39 9.41 19.23
C ASN A 2 -21.94 9.49 19.73
N ARG A 3 -21.02 8.78 19.11
CA ARG A 3 -19.60 9.12 19.17
C ARG A 3 -19.22 9.81 17.87
N SER A 4 -19.22 11.13 17.91
CA SER A 4 -18.60 11.99 16.92
C SER A 4 -17.09 11.70 16.89
N PHE A 5 -16.59 11.16 15.79
CA PHE A 5 -15.16 11.12 15.48
C PHE A 5 -14.69 12.55 15.24
N SER A 6 -14.14 13.21 16.27
CA SER A 6 -13.33 14.40 16.08
C SER A 6 -11.99 13.99 15.46
N PHE A 7 -11.90 14.05 14.15
CA PHE A 7 -10.63 14.02 13.44
C PHE A 7 -9.87 15.29 13.83
N SER A 8 -8.90 15.19 14.75
CA SER A 8 -8.22 16.32 15.34
C SER A 8 -7.46 17.12 14.27
N ARG A 9 -7.60 18.46 14.34
CA ARG A 9 -6.92 19.44 13.46
C ARG A 9 -5.39 19.32 13.45
N GLU A 10 -4.77 18.63 14.39
CA GLU A 10 -3.31 18.39 14.46
C GLU A 10 -2.77 17.54 13.29
N HIS A 11 -3.54 16.57 12.78
CA HIS A 11 -3.10 15.76 11.63
C HIS A 11 -3.14 16.52 10.29
N ALA A 12 -3.98 17.56 10.18
CA ALA A 12 -4.04 18.39 8.97
C ALA A 12 -2.83 19.35 8.86
N TYR A 13 -2.21 19.73 9.97
CA TYR A 13 -1.01 20.59 9.99
C TYR A 13 0.25 19.85 9.48
N ASN A 14 0.32 18.55 9.74
CA ASN A 14 1.50 17.72 9.36
C ASN A 14 1.57 17.46 7.84
N ILE A 15 0.45 17.48 7.11
CA ILE A 15 0.44 17.27 5.64
C ILE A 15 0.94 18.52 4.89
N ARG A 16 0.77 19.71 5.44
CA ARG A 16 1.24 20.96 4.81
C ARG A 16 2.76 21.11 4.84
N SER A 17 3.44 20.54 5.84
CA SER A 17 4.89 20.57 6.00
C SER A 17 5.64 19.54 5.15
N LEU A 18 4.93 18.57 4.55
CA LEU A 18 5.53 17.55 3.69
C LEU A 18 6.02 18.16 2.37
N THR A 19 7.18 17.71 1.91
CA THR A 19 7.69 18.05 0.58
C THR A 19 6.73 17.55 -0.51
N ILE A 20 6.77 18.19 -1.69
CA ILE A 20 5.95 17.76 -2.85
C ILE A 20 6.21 16.27 -3.15
N LEU A 21 7.46 15.83 -3.02
CA LEU A 21 7.90 14.46 -3.22
C LEU A 21 7.24 13.49 -2.22
N GLN A 22 7.17 13.84 -0.95
CA GLN A 22 6.48 13.06 0.08
C GLN A 22 4.98 12.98 -0.18
N LYS A 23 4.35 14.08 -0.57
CA LYS A 23 2.91 14.13 -0.93
C LYS A 23 2.60 13.22 -2.12
N THR A 24 3.43 13.23 -3.16
CA THR A 24 3.24 12.34 -4.32
C THR A 24 3.43 10.86 -3.97
N HIS A 25 4.41 10.51 -3.12
CA HIS A 25 4.58 9.14 -2.64
C HIS A 25 3.41 8.67 -1.78
N ILE A 26 2.90 9.51 -0.88
CA ILE A 26 1.72 9.20 -0.06
C ILE A 26 0.48 9.03 -0.94
N GLY A 27 0.26 9.93 -1.88
CA GLY A 27 -0.84 9.82 -2.84
C GLY A 27 -0.79 8.53 -3.66
N PHE A 28 0.39 8.18 -4.17
CA PHE A 28 0.61 6.94 -4.91
C PHE A 28 0.41 5.69 -4.03
N ALA A 29 0.93 5.69 -2.80
CA ALA A 29 0.74 4.61 -1.84
C ALA A 29 -0.75 4.42 -1.49
N LEU A 30 -1.50 5.50 -1.31
CA LEU A 30 -2.94 5.46 -1.02
C LEU A 30 -3.72 4.87 -2.20
N VAL A 31 -3.44 5.31 -3.43
CA VAL A 31 -4.08 4.77 -4.65
C VAL A 31 -3.75 3.30 -4.84
N THR A 32 -2.49 2.89 -4.64
CA THR A 32 -2.09 1.47 -4.76
C THR A 32 -2.74 0.61 -3.70
N THR A 33 -2.87 1.10 -2.46
CA THR A 33 -3.53 0.38 -1.37
C THR A 33 -5.03 0.22 -1.66
N LEU A 34 -5.71 1.29 -2.10
CA LEU A 34 -7.13 1.25 -2.45
C LEU A 34 -7.38 0.26 -3.61
N LEU A 35 -6.54 0.29 -4.63
CA LEU A 35 -6.65 -0.61 -5.78
C LEU A 35 -6.35 -2.06 -5.39
N ALA A 36 -5.37 -2.30 -4.51
CA ALA A 36 -5.08 -3.64 -3.97
C ALA A 36 -6.25 -4.20 -3.16
N LEU A 37 -6.92 -3.37 -2.36
CA LEU A 37 -8.14 -3.74 -1.64
C LEU A 37 -9.28 -4.08 -2.62
N LEU A 38 -9.50 -3.26 -3.64
CA LEU A 38 -10.52 -3.52 -4.66
C LEU A 38 -10.24 -4.82 -5.41
N CYS A 39 -9.02 -5.04 -5.85
CA CYS A 39 -8.62 -6.30 -6.50
C CYS A 39 -8.78 -7.49 -5.55
N GLY A 40 -8.45 -7.34 -4.28
CA GLY A 40 -8.65 -8.37 -3.25
C GLY A 40 -10.11 -8.76 -3.10
N THR A 41 -11.04 -7.79 -3.09
CA THR A 41 -12.49 -8.06 -3.00
C THR A 41 -13.02 -8.79 -4.25
N ILE A 42 -12.53 -8.44 -5.44
CA ILE A 42 -12.91 -9.10 -6.71
C ILE A 42 -12.42 -10.55 -6.71
N ILE A 43 -11.16 -10.81 -6.37
CA ILE A 43 -10.60 -12.17 -6.28
C ILE A 43 -11.36 -12.99 -5.23
N TRP A 44 -11.58 -12.41 -4.05
CA TRP A 44 -12.32 -13.07 -2.97
C TRP A 44 -13.74 -13.44 -3.40
N GLY A 45 -14.45 -12.51 -4.06
CA GLY A 45 -15.79 -12.75 -4.61
C GLY A 45 -15.80 -13.88 -5.64
N SER A 46 -14.87 -13.86 -6.58
CA SER A 46 -14.72 -14.91 -7.61
C SER A 46 -14.36 -16.27 -7.00
N PHE A 47 -13.47 -16.28 -6.02
CA PHE A 47 -13.08 -17.51 -5.32
C PHE A 47 -14.21 -18.07 -4.46
N ARG A 48 -14.97 -17.21 -3.78
CA ARG A 48 -16.17 -17.60 -3.01
C ARG A 48 -17.20 -18.25 -3.93
N GLN A 49 -17.44 -17.64 -5.08
CA GLN A 49 -18.37 -18.20 -6.07
C GLN A 49 -17.89 -19.56 -6.60
N TYR A 50 -16.60 -19.70 -6.94
CA TYR A 50 -16.04 -21.00 -7.33
C TYR A 50 -16.21 -22.08 -6.26
N ARG A 51 -15.97 -21.73 -4.99
CA ARG A 51 -16.18 -22.68 -3.88
C ARG A 51 -17.65 -23.10 -3.76
N GLN A 52 -18.57 -22.17 -3.96
CA GLN A 52 -20.00 -22.43 -3.92
C GLN A 52 -20.41 -23.37 -5.07
N GLU A 53 -20.11 -23.03 -6.33
CA GLU A 53 -20.42 -23.86 -7.49
C GLU A 53 -19.81 -25.27 -7.40
N ASN A 54 -18.61 -25.38 -6.82
CA ASN A 54 -17.99 -26.69 -6.60
C ASN A 54 -18.68 -27.49 -5.49
N ALA A 55 -19.16 -26.84 -4.43
CA ALA A 55 -19.94 -27.48 -3.38
C ALA A 55 -21.32 -27.94 -3.90
N ASP A 56 -21.96 -27.11 -4.72
CA ASP A 56 -23.26 -27.42 -5.33
C ASP A 56 -23.14 -28.63 -6.27
N LEU A 57 -22.09 -28.69 -7.08
CA LEU A 57 -21.81 -29.86 -7.93
C LEU A 57 -21.58 -31.14 -7.09
N GLN A 58 -20.84 -31.04 -5.99
CA GLN A 58 -20.61 -32.20 -5.10
C GLN A 58 -21.92 -32.69 -4.44
N SER A 59 -22.76 -31.76 -3.99
CA SER A 59 -24.08 -32.07 -3.45
C SER A 59 -24.97 -32.76 -4.50
N PHE A 60 -24.96 -32.25 -5.73
CA PHE A 60 -25.67 -32.86 -6.85
C PHE A 60 -25.18 -34.28 -7.16
N GLU A 61 -23.87 -34.51 -7.23
CA GLU A 61 -23.28 -35.83 -7.47
C GLU A 61 -23.63 -36.83 -6.33
N PHE A 62 -23.72 -36.34 -5.11
CA PHE A 62 -24.15 -37.13 -3.97
C PHE A 62 -25.61 -37.59 -4.11
N VAL A 63 -26.54 -36.68 -4.40
CA VAL A 63 -27.96 -37.00 -4.62
C VAL A 63 -28.12 -37.96 -5.80
N ARG A 64 -27.41 -37.69 -6.91
CA ARG A 64 -27.39 -38.57 -8.09
C ARG A 64 -26.94 -40.00 -7.73
N GLY A 65 -25.88 -40.12 -6.93
CA GLY A 65 -25.38 -41.41 -6.46
C GLY A 65 -26.41 -42.20 -5.65
N ALA A 66 -27.10 -41.51 -4.70
CA ALA A 66 -28.15 -42.07 -3.89
C ALA A 66 -29.35 -42.57 -4.73
N MET A 67 -29.82 -41.73 -5.66
CA MET A 67 -30.93 -42.07 -6.57
C MET A 67 -30.58 -43.25 -7.50
N SER A 68 -29.34 -43.29 -7.98
CA SER A 68 -28.87 -44.41 -8.81
C SER A 68 -28.84 -45.72 -8.02
N ALA A 69 -28.35 -45.69 -6.79
CA ALA A 69 -28.33 -46.88 -5.92
C ALA A 69 -29.75 -47.41 -5.63
N ALA A 70 -30.68 -46.50 -5.26
CA ALA A 70 -32.07 -46.88 -5.01
C ALA A 70 -32.75 -47.51 -6.24
N ASN A 71 -32.50 -46.92 -7.42
CA ASN A 71 -33.09 -47.43 -8.65
C ASN A 71 -32.56 -48.81 -9.04
N VAL A 72 -31.25 -49.07 -8.91
CA VAL A 72 -30.65 -50.37 -9.23
C VAL A 72 -31.12 -51.44 -8.28
N ILE A 73 -31.27 -51.13 -6.97
CA ILE A 73 -31.82 -52.06 -5.98
C ILE A 73 -33.29 -52.35 -6.27
N SER A 74 -34.07 -51.31 -6.60
CA SER A 74 -35.45 -51.49 -7.03
C SER A 74 -35.57 -52.39 -8.28
N ALA A 75 -34.64 -52.28 -9.21
CA ALA A 75 -34.62 -53.12 -10.40
C ALA A 75 -34.31 -54.60 -10.15
N GLU A 76 -33.64 -54.94 -9.02
CA GLU A 76 -33.34 -56.31 -8.63
C GLU A 76 -34.61 -57.15 -8.40
N ARG A 77 -35.74 -56.50 -8.11
CA ARG A 77 -37.03 -57.19 -7.89
C ARG A 77 -37.56 -57.92 -9.14
N GLY A 78 -37.34 -57.41 -10.33
CA GLY A 78 -37.76 -58.08 -11.58
C GLY A 78 -37.18 -59.49 -11.68
N PRO A 79 -35.85 -59.63 -11.76
CA PRO A 79 -35.20 -60.97 -11.75
C PRO A 79 -35.52 -61.80 -10.51
N THR A 80 -35.74 -61.18 -9.35
CA THR A 80 -36.18 -61.89 -8.12
C THR A 80 -37.57 -62.50 -8.31
N ASN A 81 -38.53 -61.74 -8.82
CA ASN A 81 -39.87 -62.23 -9.11
C ASN A 81 -39.80 -63.36 -10.14
N ASP A 82 -39.06 -63.20 -11.23
CA ASP A 82 -38.91 -64.24 -12.25
C ASP A 82 -38.39 -65.57 -11.68
N LEU A 83 -37.41 -65.50 -10.78
CA LEU A 83 -36.87 -66.68 -10.10
C LEU A 83 -37.89 -67.35 -9.20
N LEU A 84 -38.66 -66.58 -8.40
CA LEU A 84 -39.61 -67.10 -7.42
C LEU A 84 -40.83 -67.80 -8.06
N VAL A 85 -41.20 -67.43 -9.30
CA VAL A 85 -42.36 -67.97 -10.02
C VAL A 85 -42.01 -68.74 -11.29
N ARG A 86 -40.74 -69.14 -11.48
CA ARG A 86 -40.31 -69.98 -12.63
C ARG A 86 -41.07 -71.27 -12.72
N LEU A 87 -41.43 -71.66 -13.94
CA LEU A 87 -42.21 -72.85 -14.18
C LEU A 87 -41.38 -74.15 -14.43
N GLN A 88 -40.07 -73.99 -14.69
CA GLN A 88 -39.18 -75.10 -14.99
C GLN A 88 -38.04 -75.18 -13.96
N ASP A 89 -37.60 -76.41 -13.64
CA ASP A 89 -36.48 -76.61 -12.71
C ASP A 89 -35.15 -76.17 -13.21
N ASP A 90 -34.98 -75.97 -14.55
CA ASP A 90 -33.76 -75.45 -15.16
C ASP A 90 -33.84 -73.95 -15.36
N GLY A 91 -33.81 -73.21 -14.25
CA GLY A 91 -33.85 -71.73 -14.21
C GLY A 91 -32.48 -71.07 -14.39
N ALA A 92 -31.57 -71.65 -15.18
CA ALA A 92 -30.23 -71.15 -15.33
C ALA A 92 -30.15 -69.73 -15.90
N ALA A 93 -31.12 -69.30 -16.70
CA ALA A 93 -31.21 -67.94 -17.23
C ALA A 93 -31.69 -66.92 -16.17
N GLU A 94 -32.74 -67.29 -15.42
CA GLU A 94 -33.27 -66.50 -14.33
C GLU A 94 -32.25 -66.32 -13.21
N ILE A 95 -31.51 -67.38 -12.85
CA ILE A 95 -30.42 -67.30 -11.86
C ILE A 95 -29.30 -66.38 -12.36
N ARG A 96 -28.87 -66.48 -13.62
CA ARG A 96 -27.87 -65.60 -14.17
C ARG A 96 -28.33 -64.12 -14.17
N ASN A 97 -29.59 -63.89 -14.53
CA ASN A 97 -30.16 -62.56 -14.54
C ASN A 97 -30.24 -61.95 -13.13
N LEU A 98 -30.63 -62.74 -12.13
CA LEU A 98 -30.63 -62.32 -10.72
C LEU A 98 -29.24 -62.03 -10.19
N LEU A 99 -28.27 -62.90 -10.45
CA LEU A 99 -26.87 -62.70 -10.03
C LEU A 99 -26.29 -61.41 -10.68
N ALA A 100 -26.57 -61.17 -11.96
CA ALA A 100 -26.19 -59.96 -12.63
C ALA A 100 -26.89 -58.69 -12.03
N ALA A 101 -28.15 -58.79 -11.62
CA ALA A 101 -28.84 -57.71 -10.98
C ALA A 101 -28.27 -57.43 -9.57
N ARG A 102 -28.03 -58.44 -8.75
CA ARG A 102 -27.36 -58.32 -7.44
C ARG A 102 -25.99 -57.67 -7.54
N ALA A 103 -25.17 -58.11 -8.51
CA ALA A 103 -23.84 -57.50 -8.75
C ALA A 103 -23.97 -55.99 -9.13
N ARG A 104 -24.98 -55.61 -9.90
CA ARG A 104 -25.25 -54.20 -10.21
C ARG A 104 -25.63 -53.42 -8.94
N SER A 105 -26.49 -53.98 -8.07
CA SER A 105 -26.88 -53.37 -6.81
C SER A 105 -25.68 -53.18 -5.87
N ASP A 106 -24.85 -54.20 -5.72
CA ASP A 106 -23.68 -54.15 -4.86
C ASP A 106 -22.66 -53.08 -5.37
N ASN A 107 -22.39 -53.07 -6.66
CA ASN A 107 -21.55 -52.06 -7.29
C ASN A 107 -22.12 -50.62 -7.16
N ALA A 108 -23.44 -50.46 -7.17
CA ALA A 108 -24.09 -49.16 -6.99
C ALA A 108 -23.95 -48.67 -5.53
N LEU A 109 -24.15 -49.57 -4.55
CA LEU A 109 -23.96 -49.26 -3.14
C LEU A 109 -22.50 -48.92 -2.80
N GLU A 110 -21.54 -49.67 -3.35
CA GLU A 110 -20.12 -49.36 -3.15
C GLU A 110 -19.72 -48.01 -3.77
N ARG A 111 -20.22 -47.69 -4.99
CA ARG A 111 -20.01 -46.37 -5.59
C ARG A 111 -20.61 -45.25 -4.75
N PHE A 112 -21.81 -45.47 -4.22
CA PHE A 112 -22.45 -44.49 -3.35
C PHE A 112 -21.72 -44.33 -2.02
N ARG A 113 -21.23 -45.43 -1.41
CA ARG A 113 -20.37 -45.42 -0.22
C ARG A 113 -19.10 -44.61 -0.44
N ALA A 114 -18.40 -44.86 -1.56
CA ALA A 114 -17.22 -44.10 -1.92
C ALA A 114 -17.53 -42.59 -2.15
N GLY A 115 -18.70 -42.29 -2.71
CA GLY A 115 -19.18 -40.91 -2.86
C GLY A 115 -19.39 -40.22 -1.52
N ILE A 116 -20.02 -40.90 -0.53
CA ILE A 116 -20.19 -40.37 0.84
C ILE A 116 -18.81 -40.08 1.47
N ALA A 117 -17.88 -41.05 1.38
CA ALA A 117 -16.57 -40.90 1.99
C ALA A 117 -15.75 -39.72 1.42
N GLN A 118 -15.93 -39.38 0.15
CA GLN A 118 -15.23 -38.33 -0.55
C GLN A 118 -15.99 -36.98 -0.56
N ALA A 119 -17.23 -36.93 -0.11
CA ALA A 119 -18.05 -35.73 -0.13
C ALA A 119 -17.53 -34.69 0.88
N ALA A 120 -16.86 -33.66 0.37
CA ALA A 120 -16.32 -32.55 1.18
C ALA A 120 -17.43 -31.63 1.75
N VAL A 121 -18.65 -31.82 1.29
CA VAL A 121 -19.83 -31.03 1.71
C VAL A 121 -20.38 -31.53 3.03
N LEU A 122 -20.15 -32.82 3.38
CA LEU A 122 -20.62 -33.46 4.60
C LEU A 122 -19.65 -33.22 5.74
N ASP A 123 -20.17 -32.85 6.91
CA ASP A 123 -19.37 -32.88 8.12
C ASP A 123 -19.09 -34.34 8.57
N ASP A 124 -18.16 -34.52 9.52
CA ASP A 124 -17.75 -35.86 9.95
C ASP A 124 -18.86 -36.63 10.61
N ARG A 125 -19.80 -35.95 11.29
CA ARG A 125 -20.95 -36.55 11.95
C ARG A 125 -21.99 -36.98 10.93
N GLU A 126 -22.32 -36.15 9.97
CA GLU A 126 -23.25 -36.45 8.88
C GLU A 126 -22.71 -37.59 8.03
N ARG A 127 -21.43 -37.57 7.67
CA ARG A 127 -20.75 -38.65 6.96
C ARG A 127 -20.83 -39.98 7.72
N GLY A 128 -20.55 -39.96 9.01
CA GLY A 128 -20.66 -41.14 9.88
C GLY A 128 -22.06 -41.71 9.91
N ASN A 129 -23.08 -40.86 10.10
CA ASN A 129 -24.48 -41.26 10.12
C ASN A 129 -24.93 -41.88 8.79
N LEU A 130 -24.56 -41.30 7.67
CA LEU A 130 -24.89 -41.79 6.33
C LEU A 130 -24.23 -43.13 6.03
N LEU A 131 -22.95 -43.31 6.38
CA LEU A 131 -22.25 -44.58 6.21
C LEU A 131 -22.89 -45.67 7.07
N HIS A 132 -23.25 -45.36 8.30
CA HIS A 132 -23.92 -46.31 9.19
C HIS A 132 -25.32 -46.72 8.67
N ALA A 133 -26.08 -45.74 8.17
CA ALA A 133 -27.39 -46.03 7.55
C ALA A 133 -27.23 -46.89 6.29
N LEU A 134 -26.21 -46.64 5.47
CA LEU A 134 -25.92 -47.44 4.27
C LEU A 134 -25.47 -48.87 4.63
N ASP A 135 -24.66 -49.03 5.67
CA ASP A 135 -24.27 -50.36 6.14
C ASP A 135 -25.51 -51.16 6.68
N SER A 136 -26.47 -50.48 7.34
CA SER A 136 -27.75 -51.07 7.71
C SER A 136 -28.56 -51.51 6.50
N VAL A 137 -28.63 -50.69 5.46
CA VAL A 137 -29.27 -51.04 4.18
C VAL A 137 -28.64 -52.31 3.56
N ARG A 138 -27.29 -52.37 3.53
CA ARG A 138 -26.55 -53.53 3.00
C ARG A 138 -26.87 -54.82 3.77
N MET A 139 -26.89 -54.74 5.11
CA MET A 139 -27.26 -55.90 5.94
C MET A 139 -28.68 -56.36 5.66
N THR A 140 -29.64 -55.43 5.63
CA THR A 140 -31.06 -55.75 5.35
C THR A 140 -31.25 -56.33 3.94
N LEU A 141 -30.48 -55.86 2.96
CA LEU A 141 -30.48 -56.39 1.59
C LEU A 141 -29.92 -57.82 1.55
N ALA A 142 -28.84 -58.08 2.26
CA ALA A 142 -28.24 -59.42 2.34
C ALA A 142 -29.22 -60.42 2.97
N ASP A 143 -29.92 -60.01 4.06
CA ASP A 143 -30.93 -60.81 4.71
C ASP A 143 -32.14 -61.12 3.80
N ALA A 144 -32.61 -60.10 3.04
CA ALA A 144 -33.68 -60.27 2.08
C ALA A 144 -33.29 -61.22 0.94
N ARG A 145 -32.05 -61.15 0.46
CA ARG A 145 -31.51 -62.06 -0.58
C ARG A 145 -31.39 -63.48 -0.04
N ALA A 146 -30.93 -63.66 1.20
CA ALA A 146 -30.87 -64.98 1.84
C ALA A 146 -32.23 -65.63 1.95
N GLU A 147 -33.29 -64.84 2.27
CA GLU A 147 -34.69 -65.36 2.32
C GLU A 147 -35.17 -65.77 0.90
N VAL A 148 -34.88 -64.97 -0.13
CA VAL A 148 -35.19 -65.33 -1.54
C VAL A 148 -34.48 -66.64 -1.94
N ASP A 149 -33.20 -66.79 -1.61
CA ASP A 149 -32.42 -67.98 -1.90
C ASP A 149 -32.94 -69.19 -1.17
N ALA A 150 -33.38 -69.02 0.09
CA ALA A 150 -34.02 -70.08 0.87
C ALA A 150 -35.38 -70.51 0.30
N LEU A 151 -36.16 -69.53 -0.23
CA LEU A 151 -37.40 -69.79 -0.94
C LEU A 151 -37.18 -70.55 -2.24
N ASP A 152 -36.13 -70.13 -2.99
CA ASP A 152 -35.82 -70.77 -4.26
C ASP A 152 -35.33 -72.24 -4.11
N ALA A 153 -34.65 -72.53 -3.01
CA ALA A 153 -34.25 -73.88 -2.67
C ALA A 153 -35.46 -74.85 -2.34
N ARG A 154 -36.66 -74.29 -2.13
CA ARG A 154 -37.88 -75.10 -1.87
C ARG A 154 -38.51 -75.51 -3.21
N PRO A 155 -39.13 -76.71 -3.25
CA PRO A 155 -39.97 -77.16 -4.37
C PRO A 155 -41.06 -76.12 -4.69
N LEU A 156 -41.37 -75.91 -5.96
CA LEU A 156 -42.34 -74.90 -6.41
C LEU A 156 -43.69 -75.02 -5.76
N ALA A 157 -44.19 -76.30 -5.63
CA ALA A 157 -45.48 -76.58 -4.99
C ALA A 157 -45.57 -76.27 -3.50
N SER A 158 -44.42 -76.05 -2.83
CA SER A 158 -44.37 -75.70 -1.38
C SER A 158 -44.18 -74.18 -1.14
N ARG A 159 -44.03 -73.36 -2.19
CA ARG A 159 -43.94 -71.90 -2.04
C ARG A 159 -45.34 -71.31 -1.90
N SER A 160 -45.63 -70.69 -0.77
CA SER A 160 -46.92 -70.05 -0.55
C SER A 160 -46.95 -68.61 -1.11
N VAL A 161 -48.16 -68.12 -1.40
CA VAL A 161 -48.41 -66.72 -1.73
C VAL A 161 -47.82 -65.80 -0.66
N HIS A 162 -47.99 -66.16 0.60
CA HIS A 162 -47.50 -65.38 1.74
C HIS A 162 -45.98 -65.29 1.77
N ASP A 163 -45.27 -66.41 1.51
CA ASP A 163 -43.80 -66.40 1.48
C ASP A 163 -43.27 -65.48 0.39
N ILE A 164 -43.87 -65.55 -0.83
CA ILE A 164 -43.44 -64.65 -1.96
C ILE A 164 -43.74 -63.20 -1.64
N GLN A 165 -44.92 -62.88 -1.10
CA GLN A 165 -45.28 -61.50 -0.70
C GLN A 165 -44.40 -61.00 0.42
N HIS A 166 -43.99 -61.81 1.38
CA HIS A 166 -43.10 -61.43 2.46
C HIS A 166 -41.73 -61.05 1.94
N ALA A 167 -41.16 -61.90 1.07
CA ALA A 167 -39.89 -61.60 0.43
C ALA A 167 -39.92 -60.26 -0.40
N GLN A 168 -41.01 -60.04 -1.16
CA GLN A 168 -41.22 -58.81 -1.89
C GLN A 168 -41.34 -57.59 -0.97
N ALA A 169 -42.09 -57.71 0.17
CA ALA A 169 -42.25 -56.60 1.11
C ALA A 169 -40.93 -56.22 1.80
N ARG A 170 -40.01 -57.15 2.00
CA ARG A 170 -38.67 -56.84 2.50
C ARG A 170 -37.87 -55.99 1.49
N LEU A 171 -37.91 -56.33 0.20
CA LEU A 171 -37.28 -55.55 -0.83
C LEU A 171 -37.89 -54.13 -0.96
N PHE A 172 -39.21 -53.98 -0.80
CA PHE A 172 -39.85 -52.67 -0.77
C PHE A 172 -39.33 -51.81 0.39
N ARG A 173 -39.22 -52.35 1.63
CA ARG A 173 -38.73 -51.61 2.78
C ARG A 173 -37.30 -51.10 2.62
N ILE A 174 -36.42 -51.84 1.89
CA ILE A 174 -35.07 -51.40 1.60
C ILE A 174 -35.07 -50.14 0.73
N VAL A 175 -35.92 -50.14 -0.31
CA VAL A 175 -36.07 -48.97 -1.19
C VAL A 175 -36.68 -47.77 -0.42
N ASP A 176 -37.64 -48.02 0.47
CA ASP A 176 -38.23 -46.98 1.31
C ASP A 176 -37.19 -46.35 2.26
N THR A 177 -36.29 -47.17 2.84
CA THR A 177 -35.19 -46.67 3.69
C THR A 177 -34.21 -45.79 2.88
N LEU A 178 -33.85 -46.23 1.68
CA LEU A 178 -32.99 -45.42 0.76
C LEU A 178 -33.71 -44.14 0.34
N SER A 179 -35.02 -44.18 0.12
CA SER A 179 -35.80 -42.99 -0.25
C SER A 179 -35.74 -41.91 0.83
N LEU A 180 -35.80 -42.26 2.11
CA LEU A 180 -35.63 -41.31 3.23
C LEU A 180 -34.25 -40.65 3.22
N LEU A 181 -33.18 -41.40 2.90
CA LEU A 181 -31.85 -40.85 2.76
C LEU A 181 -31.72 -39.87 1.56
N ILE A 182 -32.41 -40.21 0.45
CA ILE A 182 -32.47 -39.33 -0.72
C ILE A 182 -33.22 -38.04 -0.39
N ASP A 183 -34.35 -38.10 0.31
CA ASP A 183 -35.16 -36.93 0.65
C ASP A 183 -34.40 -35.97 1.58
N GLY A 184 -33.64 -36.48 2.54
CA GLY A 184 -32.73 -35.65 3.35
C GLY A 184 -31.67 -34.96 2.53
N ALA A 185 -31.00 -35.69 1.64
CA ALA A 185 -29.95 -35.15 0.77
C ALA A 185 -30.49 -34.13 -0.25
N MET A 186 -31.70 -34.37 -0.75
CA MET A 186 -32.38 -33.44 -1.68
C MET A 186 -32.75 -32.12 -0.99
N SER A 187 -33.24 -32.17 0.23
CA SER A 187 -33.60 -30.96 0.99
C SER A 187 -32.42 -30.01 1.12
N ASP A 188 -31.25 -30.55 1.49
CA ASP A 188 -30.02 -29.77 1.59
C ASP A 188 -29.55 -29.16 0.25
N THR A 189 -29.63 -29.97 -0.82
CA THR A 189 -29.20 -29.51 -2.17
C THR A 189 -30.16 -28.46 -2.74
N ALA A 190 -31.47 -28.63 -2.56
CA ALA A 190 -32.50 -27.70 -3.00
C ALA A 190 -32.36 -26.33 -2.32
N MET A 191 -31.93 -26.27 -1.07
CA MET A 191 -31.71 -25.04 -0.35
C MET A 191 -30.44 -24.29 -0.85
N ARG A 192 -29.47 -24.99 -1.41
CA ARG A 192 -28.19 -24.42 -1.86
C ARG A 192 -28.25 -23.88 -3.29
N ASP A 193 -28.85 -24.64 -4.22
CA ASP A 193 -28.94 -24.24 -5.63
C ASP A 193 -30.37 -24.45 -6.21
N PRO A 194 -31.16 -23.38 -6.29
CA PRO A 194 -32.50 -23.45 -6.87
C PRO A 194 -32.52 -23.85 -8.37
N ARG A 195 -31.41 -23.69 -9.11
CA ARG A 195 -31.36 -23.98 -10.57
C ARG A 195 -31.31 -25.47 -10.86
N THR A 196 -30.60 -26.24 -10.06
CA THR A 196 -30.52 -27.69 -10.18
C THR A 196 -31.66 -28.42 -9.45
N SER A 197 -32.33 -27.75 -8.50
CA SER A 197 -33.42 -28.29 -7.70
C SER A 197 -34.57 -28.84 -8.55
N GLY A 198 -34.98 -28.14 -9.61
CA GLY A 198 -36.04 -28.57 -10.51
C GLY A 198 -35.70 -29.88 -11.24
N ALA A 199 -34.48 -30.03 -11.70
CA ALA A 199 -34.04 -31.26 -12.38
C ALA A 199 -33.92 -32.44 -11.39
N ILE A 200 -33.43 -32.19 -10.17
CA ILE A 200 -33.36 -33.20 -9.12
C ILE A 200 -34.76 -33.67 -8.72
N LEU A 201 -35.70 -32.73 -8.52
CA LEU A 201 -37.09 -33.06 -8.21
C LEU A 201 -37.72 -33.89 -9.33
N LEU A 202 -37.58 -33.49 -10.58
CA LEU A 202 -38.11 -34.24 -11.72
C LEU A 202 -37.50 -35.64 -11.79
N ALA A 203 -36.21 -35.78 -11.63
CA ALA A 203 -35.54 -37.07 -11.59
C ALA A 203 -36.02 -37.95 -10.45
N ARG A 204 -36.33 -37.35 -9.28
CA ARG A 204 -36.92 -38.04 -8.14
C ARG A 204 -38.33 -38.55 -8.47
N LEU A 205 -39.20 -37.69 -9.02
CA LEU A 205 -40.56 -38.06 -9.43
C LEU A 205 -40.55 -39.20 -10.46
N LEU A 206 -39.61 -39.17 -11.43
CA LEU A 206 -39.44 -40.27 -12.40
C LEU A 206 -38.98 -41.56 -11.77
N GLY A 207 -38.08 -41.49 -10.76
CA GLY A 207 -37.66 -42.63 -9.97
C GLY A 207 -38.82 -43.25 -9.17
N ASP A 208 -39.60 -42.39 -8.50
CA ASP A 208 -40.78 -42.81 -7.76
C ASP A 208 -41.87 -43.40 -8.67
N LEU A 209 -42.12 -42.79 -9.83
CA LEU A 209 -43.05 -43.33 -10.82
C LEU A 209 -42.66 -44.75 -11.24
N ARG A 210 -41.38 -44.98 -11.56
CA ARG A 210 -40.86 -46.32 -11.89
C ARG A 210 -40.99 -47.28 -10.70
N GLU A 211 -40.73 -46.83 -9.48
CA GLU A 211 -40.83 -47.62 -8.26
C GLU A 211 -42.27 -48.08 -7.99
N TYR A 212 -43.23 -47.14 -8.01
CA TYR A 212 -44.64 -47.48 -7.77
C TYR A 212 -45.25 -48.34 -8.87
N ALA A 213 -44.85 -48.11 -10.15
CA ALA A 213 -45.25 -48.99 -11.25
C ALA A 213 -44.68 -50.42 -11.08
N GLY A 214 -43.42 -50.54 -10.68
CA GLY A 214 -42.77 -51.82 -10.37
C GLY A 214 -43.38 -52.53 -9.18
N ARG A 215 -43.80 -51.82 -8.10
CA ARG A 215 -44.52 -52.39 -6.96
C ARG A 215 -45.86 -52.92 -7.36
N THR A 216 -46.60 -52.17 -8.18
CA THR A 216 -47.91 -52.59 -8.72
C THR A 216 -47.78 -53.92 -9.46
N GLY A 217 -46.75 -54.04 -10.34
CA GLY A 217 -46.46 -55.30 -11.00
C GLY A 217 -46.11 -56.44 -10.02
N SER A 218 -45.27 -56.17 -9.01
CA SER A 218 -44.85 -57.17 -8.04
C SER A 218 -46.03 -57.69 -7.18
N LEU A 219 -47.00 -56.82 -6.78
CA LEU A 219 -48.14 -57.20 -6.02
C LEU A 219 -49.04 -58.23 -6.73
N LEU A 220 -49.06 -58.25 -8.07
CA LEU A 220 -49.84 -59.19 -8.87
C LEU A 220 -49.14 -60.53 -9.07
N ILE A 221 -47.80 -60.64 -8.90
CA ILE A 221 -47.01 -61.83 -9.16
C ILE A 221 -47.49 -63.07 -8.30
N ALA A 222 -47.59 -62.88 -6.98
CA ALA A 222 -47.90 -63.96 -6.09
C ALA A 222 -49.33 -64.50 -6.25
N PRO A 223 -50.38 -63.66 -6.38
CA PRO A 223 -51.73 -64.11 -6.69
C PRO A 223 -51.84 -64.82 -8.06
N MET A 224 -51.16 -64.28 -9.08
CA MET A 224 -51.10 -64.90 -10.42
C MET A 224 -50.41 -66.26 -10.39
N PHE A 225 -49.36 -66.40 -9.66
CA PHE A 225 -48.59 -67.64 -9.50
C PHE A 225 -49.53 -68.75 -8.90
N ALA A 226 -50.22 -68.40 -7.85
CA ALA A 226 -51.14 -69.38 -7.17
C ALA A 226 -52.54 -69.48 -7.84
N ARG A 227 -52.84 -68.72 -8.87
CA ARG A 227 -54.15 -68.59 -9.51
C ARG A 227 -55.26 -68.30 -8.51
N GLN A 228 -55.01 -67.49 -7.51
CA GLN A 228 -55.91 -67.08 -6.48
C GLN A 228 -56.61 -65.75 -6.82
N ALA A 229 -57.88 -65.64 -6.39
CA ALA A 229 -58.55 -64.36 -6.51
C ALA A 229 -57.89 -63.34 -5.60
N LEU A 230 -57.79 -62.07 -6.09
CA LEU A 230 -57.32 -60.95 -5.31
C LEU A 230 -58.22 -60.64 -4.15
N ASP A 231 -57.70 -60.62 -2.95
CA ASP A 231 -58.47 -60.23 -1.79
C ASP A 231 -58.70 -58.72 -1.70
N ARG A 232 -59.53 -58.24 -0.77
CA ARG A 232 -59.90 -56.85 -0.61
C ARG A 232 -58.67 -55.97 -0.27
N ALA A 233 -57.71 -56.47 0.50
CA ALA A 233 -56.51 -55.73 0.90
C ALA A 233 -55.59 -55.58 -0.26
N GLN A 234 -55.35 -56.65 -1.04
CA GLN A 234 -54.54 -56.63 -2.26
C GLN A 234 -55.10 -55.66 -3.31
N LEU A 235 -56.45 -55.69 -3.55
CA LEU A 235 -57.13 -54.77 -4.43
C LEU A 235 -56.98 -53.30 -3.96
N ALA A 236 -57.13 -53.06 -2.64
CA ALA A 236 -56.94 -51.70 -2.10
C ALA A 236 -55.48 -51.20 -2.25
N ASP A 237 -54.51 -52.11 -2.04
CA ASP A 237 -53.09 -51.79 -2.21
C ASP A 237 -52.78 -51.44 -3.70
N ILE A 238 -53.28 -52.25 -4.62
CA ILE A 238 -53.10 -51.99 -6.08
C ILE A 238 -53.74 -50.65 -6.47
N MET A 239 -54.98 -50.37 -5.98
CA MET A 239 -55.64 -49.09 -6.27
C MET A 239 -54.92 -47.89 -5.66
N ARG A 240 -54.36 -48.05 -4.46
CA ARG A 240 -53.49 -47.01 -3.85
C ARG A 240 -52.23 -46.74 -4.71
N MET A 241 -51.56 -47.81 -5.20
CA MET A 241 -50.41 -47.66 -6.08
C MET A 241 -50.80 -46.97 -7.37
N ARG A 242 -51.94 -47.33 -7.97
CA ARG A 242 -52.45 -46.68 -9.20
C ARG A 242 -52.69 -45.19 -8.98
N GLY A 243 -53.41 -44.80 -7.94
CA GLY A 243 -53.62 -43.37 -7.63
C GLY A 243 -52.32 -42.60 -7.44
N ARG A 244 -51.32 -43.28 -6.83
CA ARG A 244 -49.99 -42.70 -6.69
C ARG A 244 -49.27 -42.51 -8.03
N ILE A 245 -49.38 -43.46 -8.96
CA ILE A 245 -48.84 -43.37 -10.32
C ILE A 245 -49.48 -42.21 -11.09
N GLU A 246 -50.81 -42.07 -11.02
CA GLU A 246 -51.54 -40.98 -11.67
C GLU A 246 -51.12 -39.61 -11.11
N GLN A 247 -51.01 -39.50 -9.77
CA GLN A 247 -50.52 -38.27 -9.12
C GLN A 247 -49.08 -37.92 -9.56
N LEU A 248 -48.18 -38.91 -9.61
CA LEU A 248 -46.80 -38.71 -10.00
C LEU A 248 -46.69 -38.25 -11.47
N ARG A 249 -47.50 -38.86 -12.37
CA ARG A 249 -47.56 -38.43 -13.77
C ARG A 249 -48.01 -36.98 -13.88
N ALA A 250 -49.06 -36.56 -13.18
CA ALA A 250 -49.54 -35.19 -13.17
C ALA A 250 -48.46 -34.22 -12.62
N LEU A 251 -47.68 -34.60 -11.60
CA LEU A 251 -46.58 -33.81 -11.08
C LEU A 251 -45.41 -33.73 -12.08
N ILE A 252 -45.11 -34.81 -12.79
CA ILE A 252 -44.09 -34.85 -13.82
C ILE A 252 -44.51 -33.95 -15.00
N ASP A 253 -45.75 -34.02 -15.42
CA ASP A 253 -46.30 -33.14 -16.49
C ASP A 253 -46.15 -31.65 -16.15
N GLY A 254 -46.42 -31.30 -14.88
CA GLY A 254 -46.21 -29.93 -14.39
C GLY A 254 -44.78 -29.52 -14.29
N ALA A 255 -43.85 -30.43 -13.95
CA ALA A 255 -42.45 -30.12 -13.70
C ALA A 255 -41.56 -30.15 -14.95
N ILE A 256 -41.95 -30.94 -15.96
CA ILE A 256 -41.11 -31.16 -17.15
C ILE A 256 -41.08 -29.98 -18.11
N GLY A 257 -42.06 -29.07 -18.06
CA GLY A 257 -42.26 -28.00 -19.06
C GLY A 257 -41.02 -27.20 -19.39
N THR A 258 -40.19 -26.88 -18.39
CA THR A 258 -38.94 -26.14 -18.53
C THR A 258 -37.75 -26.94 -19.15
N GLN A 259 -37.96 -28.27 -19.32
CA GLN A 259 -36.94 -29.17 -19.89
C GLN A 259 -37.29 -29.65 -21.30
N LEU A 260 -38.53 -29.40 -21.78
CA LEU A 260 -39.03 -29.83 -23.11
C LEU A 260 -38.35 -29.12 -24.28
N ASP A 261 -37.59 -28.05 -24.03
CA ASP A 261 -36.77 -27.39 -25.08
C ASP A 261 -35.65 -28.31 -25.60
N ASP A 262 -35.24 -29.32 -24.81
CA ASP A 262 -34.30 -30.33 -25.28
C ASP A 262 -35.06 -31.41 -26.06
N PRO A 263 -34.74 -31.62 -27.36
CA PRO A 263 -35.50 -32.52 -28.23
C PRO A 263 -35.40 -33.99 -27.79
N ASP A 264 -34.32 -34.39 -27.12
CA ASP A 264 -34.14 -35.76 -26.59
C ASP A 264 -35.04 -35.96 -25.37
N VAL A 265 -35.10 -34.96 -24.46
CA VAL A 265 -36.05 -34.99 -23.32
C VAL A 265 -37.49 -35.09 -23.78
N ALA A 266 -37.88 -34.28 -24.78
CA ALA A 266 -39.20 -34.31 -25.33
C ALA A 266 -39.55 -35.68 -25.95
N ARG A 267 -38.61 -36.31 -26.64
CA ARG A 267 -38.78 -37.66 -27.25
C ARG A 267 -38.93 -38.74 -26.18
N GLU A 268 -38.06 -38.76 -25.19
CA GLU A 268 -38.10 -39.73 -24.08
C GLU A 268 -39.35 -39.56 -23.22
N TYR A 269 -39.79 -38.33 -23.00
CA TYR A 269 -41.05 -38.05 -22.33
C TYR A 269 -42.26 -38.58 -23.08
N ALA A 270 -42.32 -38.39 -24.42
CA ALA A 270 -43.35 -38.97 -25.24
C ALA A 270 -43.36 -40.52 -25.21
N GLN A 271 -42.18 -41.15 -25.21
CA GLN A 271 -42.01 -42.61 -25.04
C GLN A 271 -42.48 -43.10 -23.67
N LEU A 272 -42.18 -42.31 -22.62
CA LEU A 272 -42.66 -42.63 -21.28
C LEU A 272 -44.18 -42.65 -21.22
N ASN A 273 -44.83 -41.62 -21.73
CA ASN A 273 -46.30 -41.56 -21.75
C ASN A 273 -46.90 -42.69 -22.59
N ALA A 274 -46.35 -42.95 -23.77
CA ALA A 274 -46.80 -44.07 -24.62
C ALA A 274 -46.63 -45.42 -23.91
N ALA A 275 -45.53 -45.65 -23.17
CA ALA A 275 -45.31 -46.87 -22.42
C ALA A 275 -46.34 -47.08 -21.29
N PHE A 276 -46.71 -46.02 -20.57
CA PHE A 276 -47.75 -46.08 -19.57
C PHE A 276 -49.14 -46.25 -20.15
N ASP A 277 -49.50 -45.46 -21.13
CA ASP A 277 -50.89 -45.43 -21.67
C ASP A 277 -51.21 -46.64 -22.55
N ALA A 278 -50.28 -47.11 -23.37
CA ALA A 278 -50.50 -48.20 -24.28
C ALA A 278 -50.15 -49.59 -23.72
N ASN A 279 -49.26 -49.66 -22.72
CA ASN A 279 -48.72 -50.97 -22.28
C ASN A 279 -48.91 -51.22 -20.77
N ILE A 280 -48.39 -50.36 -19.87
CA ILE A 280 -48.34 -50.65 -18.44
C ILE A 280 -49.74 -50.66 -17.82
N LEU A 281 -50.51 -49.57 -18.00
CA LEU A 281 -51.83 -49.42 -17.39
C LEU A 281 -52.84 -50.42 -17.97
N PRO A 282 -52.94 -50.62 -19.28
CA PRO A 282 -53.88 -51.62 -19.84
C PRO A 282 -53.55 -53.07 -19.38
N LEU A 283 -52.25 -53.42 -19.31
CA LEU A 283 -51.81 -54.73 -18.87
C LEU A 283 -52.15 -54.98 -17.40
N VAL A 284 -51.91 -53.98 -16.53
CA VAL A 284 -52.29 -54.04 -15.11
C VAL A 284 -53.78 -54.15 -14.94
N ASP A 285 -54.59 -53.34 -15.67
CA ASP A 285 -56.03 -53.33 -15.58
C ASP A 285 -56.64 -54.67 -16.02
N ALA A 286 -56.15 -55.23 -17.16
CA ALA A 286 -56.60 -56.55 -17.61
C ALA A 286 -56.26 -57.65 -16.62
N THR A 287 -55.06 -57.59 -15.98
CA THR A 287 -54.63 -58.57 -14.95
C THR A 287 -55.45 -58.43 -13.67
N VAL A 288 -55.77 -57.24 -13.23
CA VAL A 288 -56.64 -56.97 -12.08
C VAL A 288 -58.06 -57.42 -12.35
N ALA A 289 -58.58 -57.24 -13.54
CA ALA A 289 -59.91 -57.69 -13.95
C ALA A 289 -60.01 -59.24 -13.84
N GLY A 290 -59.05 -59.95 -14.44
CA GLY A 290 -58.98 -61.38 -14.34
C GLY A 290 -58.71 -61.91 -12.90
N GLY A 291 -57.98 -61.12 -12.10
CA GLY A 291 -57.62 -61.40 -10.73
C GLY A 291 -58.80 -61.35 -9.77
N ARG A 292 -59.96 -60.76 -10.11
CA ARG A 292 -61.17 -60.78 -9.25
C ARG A 292 -61.70 -62.15 -9.04
N ASP A 293 -61.57 -63.00 -10.05
CA ASP A 293 -62.09 -64.34 -10.03
C ASP A 293 -60.99 -65.43 -10.05
N GLY A 294 -59.69 -65.00 -9.96
CA GLY A 294 -58.51 -65.86 -10.09
C GLY A 294 -58.25 -66.37 -11.52
N ALA A 295 -58.94 -65.82 -12.52
CA ALA A 295 -58.87 -66.23 -13.90
C ALA A 295 -57.85 -65.32 -14.70
N TYR A 296 -56.60 -65.51 -14.46
CA TYR A 296 -55.55 -64.75 -15.12
C TYR A 296 -55.33 -65.23 -16.57
N ALA A 297 -55.23 -64.29 -17.52
CA ALA A 297 -55.04 -64.56 -18.97
C ALA A 297 -53.65 -65.08 -19.27
N MET A 298 -52.65 -64.77 -18.43
CA MET A 298 -51.26 -65.14 -18.64
C MET A 298 -50.63 -65.68 -17.31
N SER A 299 -49.47 -66.32 -17.41
CA SER A 299 -48.72 -66.72 -16.26
C SER A 299 -48.02 -65.51 -15.57
N ALA A 300 -47.66 -65.66 -14.29
CA ALA A 300 -46.92 -64.65 -13.57
C ALA A 300 -45.55 -64.33 -14.24
N ALA A 301 -44.89 -65.32 -14.80
CA ALA A 301 -43.61 -65.16 -15.50
C ALA A 301 -43.79 -64.41 -16.85
N ASP A 302 -44.88 -64.71 -17.61
CA ASP A 302 -45.19 -63.98 -18.85
C ASP A 302 -45.57 -62.53 -18.55
N PHE A 303 -46.34 -62.27 -17.51
CA PHE A 303 -46.68 -60.91 -17.06
C PHE A 303 -45.42 -60.12 -16.70
N SER A 304 -44.50 -60.70 -15.90
CA SER A 304 -43.24 -60.05 -15.56
C SER A 304 -42.43 -59.72 -16.82
N ARG A 305 -42.27 -60.64 -17.73
CA ARG A 305 -41.56 -60.44 -19.02
C ARG A 305 -42.22 -59.39 -19.90
N ALA A 306 -43.55 -59.28 -19.87
CA ALA A 306 -44.29 -58.28 -20.65
C ALA A 306 -44.18 -56.87 -20.08
N ILE A 307 -44.25 -56.69 -18.74
CA ILE A 307 -44.30 -55.36 -18.10
C ILE A 307 -42.93 -54.71 -17.90
N VAL A 308 -41.91 -55.47 -17.48
CA VAL A 308 -40.58 -54.94 -17.07
C VAL A 308 -39.91 -54.08 -18.16
N PRO A 309 -39.90 -54.46 -19.45
CA PRO A 309 -39.28 -53.62 -20.49
C PRO A 309 -39.89 -52.23 -20.62
N HIS A 310 -41.14 -52.05 -20.28
CA HIS A 310 -41.86 -50.77 -20.39
C HIS A 310 -41.52 -49.78 -19.26
N PHE A 311 -40.73 -50.18 -18.26
CA PHE A 311 -40.18 -49.23 -17.27
C PHE A 311 -38.93 -48.47 -17.77
N ARG A 312 -38.27 -48.98 -18.83
CA ARG A 312 -37.03 -48.38 -19.38
C ARG A 312 -37.17 -46.90 -19.79
N PRO A 313 -38.27 -46.44 -20.40
CA PRO A 313 -38.42 -45.03 -20.75
C PRO A 313 -38.34 -44.10 -19.55
N SER A 314 -38.85 -44.48 -18.35
CA SER A 314 -38.74 -43.69 -17.14
C SER A 314 -37.29 -43.58 -16.65
N GLU A 315 -36.50 -44.66 -16.82
CA GLU A 315 -35.09 -44.66 -16.48
C GLU A 315 -34.26 -43.80 -17.43
N LEU A 316 -34.53 -43.90 -18.73
CA LEU A 316 -33.83 -43.12 -19.75
C LEU A 316 -34.10 -41.62 -19.60
N LEU A 317 -35.35 -41.23 -19.42
CA LEU A 317 -35.73 -39.83 -19.21
C LEU A 317 -35.09 -39.27 -17.91
N ARG A 318 -35.15 -40.04 -16.83
CA ARG A 318 -34.50 -39.66 -15.57
C ARG A 318 -33.00 -39.43 -15.76
N ASP A 319 -32.30 -40.37 -16.39
CA ASP A 319 -30.85 -40.29 -16.60
C ASP A 319 -30.51 -39.11 -17.51
N ARG A 320 -31.33 -38.83 -18.53
CA ARG A 320 -31.16 -37.66 -19.41
C ARG A 320 -31.31 -36.33 -18.66
N VAL A 321 -32.34 -36.22 -17.82
CA VAL A 321 -32.54 -35.00 -17.00
C VAL A 321 -31.38 -34.79 -16.05
N ILE A 322 -30.90 -35.86 -15.42
CA ILE A 322 -29.73 -35.81 -14.53
C ILE A 322 -28.46 -35.41 -15.28
N ASP A 323 -28.22 -35.97 -16.46
CA ASP A 323 -27.02 -35.65 -17.26
C ASP A 323 -27.02 -34.21 -17.75
N LEU A 324 -28.17 -33.69 -18.17
CA LEU A 324 -28.31 -32.28 -18.54
C LEU A 324 -28.01 -31.35 -17.35
N ALA A 325 -28.56 -31.63 -16.18
CA ALA A 325 -28.30 -30.86 -14.97
C ALA A 325 -26.82 -30.93 -14.58
N ARG A 326 -26.21 -32.11 -14.68
CA ARG A 326 -24.80 -32.32 -14.42
C ARG A 326 -23.90 -31.49 -15.35
N HIS A 327 -24.19 -31.52 -16.66
CA HIS A 327 -23.42 -30.74 -17.62
C HIS A 327 -23.52 -29.24 -17.34
N ARG A 328 -24.69 -28.72 -16.97
CA ARG A 328 -24.87 -27.33 -16.56
C ARG A 328 -24.04 -27.00 -15.32
N ALA A 329 -24.12 -27.82 -14.27
CA ALA A 329 -23.35 -27.61 -13.02
C ALA A 329 -21.83 -27.64 -13.25
N ILE A 330 -21.33 -28.57 -14.12
CA ILE A 330 -19.92 -28.60 -14.52
C ILE A 330 -19.55 -27.33 -15.30
N GLY A 331 -20.43 -26.86 -16.19
CA GLY A 331 -20.24 -25.61 -16.94
C GLY A 331 -20.11 -24.41 -16.03
N ASP A 332 -21.02 -24.26 -15.06
CA ASP A 332 -21.03 -23.15 -14.09
C ASP A 332 -19.77 -23.15 -13.21
N ARG A 333 -19.36 -24.34 -12.69
CA ARG A 333 -18.09 -24.48 -11.95
C ARG A 333 -16.89 -24.11 -12.81
N ASN A 334 -16.83 -24.53 -14.08
CA ASN A 334 -15.72 -24.23 -14.98
C ASN A 334 -15.69 -22.73 -15.32
N ALA A 335 -16.84 -22.12 -15.55
CA ALA A 335 -16.96 -20.67 -15.74
C ALA A 335 -16.48 -19.89 -14.51
N ALA A 336 -16.87 -20.33 -13.31
CA ALA A 336 -16.39 -19.75 -12.05
C ALA A 336 -14.87 -19.90 -11.90
N ARG A 337 -14.29 -21.06 -12.25
CA ARG A 337 -12.83 -21.28 -12.24
C ARG A 337 -12.10 -20.35 -13.20
N ILE A 338 -12.64 -20.15 -14.40
CA ILE A 338 -12.09 -19.22 -15.38
C ILE A 338 -12.14 -17.79 -14.82
N ARG A 339 -13.26 -17.37 -14.20
CA ARG A 339 -13.39 -16.05 -13.57
C ARG A 339 -12.32 -15.82 -12.51
N VAL A 340 -12.00 -16.81 -11.66
CA VAL A 340 -10.90 -16.73 -10.69
C VAL A 340 -9.56 -16.53 -11.42
N GLY A 341 -9.29 -17.31 -12.46
CA GLY A 341 -8.06 -17.17 -13.24
C GLY A 341 -7.92 -15.80 -13.90
N VAL A 342 -8.97 -15.30 -14.52
CA VAL A 342 -9.00 -13.98 -15.17
C VAL A 342 -8.82 -12.84 -14.14
N SER A 343 -9.52 -12.91 -13.01
CA SER A 343 -9.38 -11.90 -11.96
C SER A 343 -7.98 -11.90 -11.32
N ALA A 344 -7.38 -13.06 -11.10
CA ALA A 344 -6.01 -13.19 -10.61
C ALA A 344 -5.00 -12.64 -11.63
N PHE A 345 -5.16 -12.96 -12.91
CA PHE A 345 -4.30 -12.44 -13.98
C PHE A 345 -4.40 -10.91 -14.10
N ALA A 346 -5.64 -10.39 -14.16
CA ALA A 346 -5.87 -8.95 -14.23
C ALA A 346 -5.26 -8.20 -13.03
N THR A 347 -5.39 -8.77 -11.82
CA THR A 347 -4.78 -8.21 -10.61
C THR A 347 -3.26 -8.20 -10.69
N THR A 348 -2.65 -9.30 -11.12
CA THR A 348 -1.19 -9.41 -11.28
C THR A 348 -0.68 -8.40 -12.29
N LEU A 349 -1.37 -8.27 -13.43
CA LEU A 349 -1.06 -7.28 -14.47
C LEU A 349 -1.18 -5.86 -13.93
N CYS A 350 -2.25 -5.56 -13.19
CA CYS A 350 -2.46 -4.26 -12.57
C CYS A 350 -1.33 -3.90 -11.60
N ILE A 351 -0.93 -4.84 -10.73
CA ILE A 351 0.20 -4.66 -9.80
C ILE A 351 1.51 -4.42 -10.57
N ALA A 352 1.76 -5.18 -11.66
CA ALA A 352 2.94 -5.02 -12.49
C ALA A 352 2.99 -3.63 -13.16
N ILE A 353 1.87 -3.16 -13.69
CA ILE A 353 1.75 -1.81 -14.28
C ILE A 353 2.01 -0.74 -13.22
N LEU A 354 1.38 -0.84 -12.04
CA LEU A 354 1.60 0.11 -10.94
C LEU A 354 3.05 0.12 -10.47
N ALA A 355 3.67 -1.05 -10.31
CA ALA A 355 5.08 -1.15 -9.95
C ALA A 355 6.00 -0.53 -11.02
N SER A 356 5.66 -0.71 -12.30
CA SER A 356 6.37 -0.07 -13.42
C SER A 356 6.23 1.44 -13.40
N LEU A 357 5.01 1.95 -13.21
CA LEU A 357 4.73 3.40 -13.09
C LEU A 357 5.44 4.01 -11.88
N ALA A 358 5.42 3.33 -10.72
CA ALA A 358 6.13 3.78 -9.52
C ALA A 358 7.64 3.88 -9.76
N ARG A 359 8.24 2.85 -10.38
CA ARG A 359 9.67 2.88 -10.76
C ARG A 359 9.98 3.97 -11.77
N GLY A 360 9.11 4.16 -12.76
CA GLY A 360 9.22 5.24 -13.75
C GLY A 360 9.19 6.61 -13.08
N MET A 361 8.22 6.86 -12.21
CA MET A 361 8.10 8.11 -11.46
C MET A 361 9.30 8.38 -10.54
N GLN A 362 9.82 7.35 -9.85
CA GLN A 362 11.04 7.48 -9.04
C GLN A 362 12.26 7.86 -9.89
N ARG A 363 12.44 7.21 -11.05
CA ARG A 363 13.62 7.43 -11.92
C ARG A 363 13.55 8.74 -12.68
N LEU A 364 12.38 9.09 -13.22
CA LEU A 364 12.22 10.23 -14.13
C LEU A 364 11.94 11.56 -13.42
N LEU A 365 11.31 11.51 -12.22
CA LEU A 365 10.90 12.72 -11.50
C LEU A 365 11.55 12.82 -10.12
N SER A 366 11.37 11.82 -9.25
CA SER A 366 11.73 11.97 -7.85
C SER A 366 13.23 12.12 -7.62
N LYS A 367 14.06 11.25 -8.20
CA LYS A 367 15.52 11.31 -8.05
C LYS A 367 16.13 12.56 -8.66
N PRO A 368 15.81 12.97 -9.91
CA PRO A 368 16.34 14.20 -10.48
C PRO A 368 15.93 15.46 -9.73
N LEU A 369 14.68 15.55 -9.26
CA LEU A 369 14.22 16.71 -8.47
C LEU A 369 14.92 16.82 -7.12
N ASP A 370 15.20 15.70 -6.44
CA ASP A 370 15.95 15.70 -5.19
C ASP A 370 17.41 16.17 -5.41
N VAL A 371 18.05 15.74 -6.50
CA VAL A 371 19.39 16.20 -6.90
C VAL A 371 19.39 17.70 -7.17
N LEU A 372 18.40 18.21 -7.93
CA LEU A 372 18.28 19.63 -8.22
C LEU A 372 18.00 20.45 -6.94
N GLY A 373 17.14 19.96 -6.05
CA GLY A 373 16.83 20.61 -4.77
C GLY A 373 18.07 20.78 -3.88
N ARG A 374 18.84 19.70 -3.71
CA ARG A 374 20.11 19.74 -2.98
C ARG A 374 21.11 20.67 -3.63
N ARG A 375 21.13 20.73 -4.96
CA ARG A 375 22.01 21.60 -5.71
C ARG A 375 21.69 23.09 -5.51
N ILE A 376 20.42 23.44 -5.48
CA ILE A 376 20.00 24.83 -5.20
C ILE A 376 20.48 25.26 -3.81
N VAL A 377 20.32 24.39 -2.81
CA VAL A 377 20.78 24.67 -1.43
C VAL A 377 22.30 24.83 -1.39
N ALA A 378 23.06 23.88 -1.95
CA ALA A 378 24.52 23.93 -2.00
C ALA A 378 25.03 25.21 -2.71
N LEU A 379 24.39 25.62 -3.82
CA LEU A 379 24.72 26.85 -4.51
C LEU A 379 24.44 28.10 -3.66
N SER A 380 23.39 28.10 -2.86
CA SER A 380 23.06 29.19 -1.93
C SER A 380 24.04 29.30 -0.76
N GLU A 381 24.68 28.20 -0.38
CA GLU A 381 25.74 28.11 0.64
C GLU A 381 27.14 28.40 0.06
N GLY A 382 27.24 28.70 -1.25
CA GLY A 382 28.48 29.07 -1.90
C GLY A 382 29.24 27.91 -2.55
N ASP A 383 28.71 26.68 -2.51
CA ASP A 383 29.32 25.54 -3.20
C ASP A 383 29.08 25.62 -4.72
N THR A 384 30.13 25.94 -5.46
CA THR A 384 30.12 26.03 -6.92
C THR A 384 30.62 24.78 -7.64
N SER A 385 30.70 23.61 -6.96
CA SER A 385 31.12 22.35 -7.58
C SER A 385 30.19 21.93 -8.72
N HIS A 386 30.70 21.18 -9.71
CA HIS A 386 29.86 20.66 -10.81
C HIS A 386 29.22 19.34 -10.44
N VAL A 387 27.90 19.18 -10.65
CA VAL A 387 27.19 17.92 -10.45
C VAL A 387 26.53 17.51 -11.77
N ALA A 388 26.91 16.35 -12.29
CA ALA A 388 26.35 15.80 -13.51
C ALA A 388 24.89 15.36 -13.31
N LEU A 389 24.04 15.63 -14.31
CA LEU A 389 22.66 15.16 -14.33
C LEU A 389 22.62 13.64 -14.59
N PRO A 390 21.74 12.87 -13.95
CA PRO A 390 21.49 11.49 -14.32
C PRO A 390 21.06 11.36 -15.78
N ARG A 391 21.46 10.30 -16.46
CA ARG A 391 21.05 10.05 -17.85
C ARG A 391 19.56 9.71 -17.94
N GLY A 392 18.88 10.18 -18.99
CA GLY A 392 17.47 9.85 -19.27
C GLY A 392 16.44 10.71 -18.54
N VAL A 393 16.80 11.91 -18.09
CA VAL A 393 15.84 12.89 -17.53
C VAL A 393 15.04 13.59 -18.62
N GLY A 394 13.80 14.00 -18.30
CA GLY A 394 12.93 14.72 -19.22
C GLY A 394 13.47 16.11 -19.60
N PRO A 395 13.00 16.68 -20.73
CA PRO A 395 13.49 17.97 -21.25
C PRO A 395 13.24 19.13 -20.28
N GLU A 396 12.18 19.08 -19.47
CA GLU A 396 11.86 20.10 -18.47
C GLU A 396 12.91 20.15 -17.36
N ILE A 397 13.30 18.99 -16.84
CA ILE A 397 14.32 18.85 -15.80
C ILE A 397 15.70 19.24 -16.36
N ALA A 398 15.98 18.88 -17.60
CA ALA A 398 17.21 19.28 -18.28
C ALA A 398 17.30 20.81 -18.44
N ARG A 399 16.18 21.48 -18.75
CA ARG A 399 16.13 22.96 -18.81
C ARG A 399 16.38 23.61 -17.45
N ILE A 400 15.78 23.10 -16.38
CA ILE A 400 16.02 23.61 -15.03
C ILE A 400 17.50 23.46 -14.65
N HIS A 401 18.10 22.32 -14.95
CA HIS A 401 19.53 22.10 -14.71
C HIS A 401 20.40 23.08 -15.51
N ALA A 402 20.13 23.29 -16.81
CA ALA A 402 20.84 24.24 -17.62
C ALA A 402 20.76 25.68 -17.07
N SER A 403 19.59 26.08 -16.57
CA SER A 403 19.40 27.36 -15.90
C SER A 403 20.22 27.48 -14.61
N LEU A 404 20.26 26.40 -13.80
CA LEU A 404 21.11 26.34 -12.59
C LEU A 404 22.61 26.42 -12.93
N GLU A 405 23.06 25.74 -13.97
CA GLU A 405 24.45 25.83 -14.42
C GLU A 405 24.80 27.25 -14.92
N THR A 406 23.85 27.91 -15.58
CA THR A 406 24.04 29.32 -15.97
C THR A 406 24.18 30.23 -14.74
N LEU A 407 23.34 30.02 -13.72
CA LEU A 407 23.40 30.74 -12.44
C LEU A 407 24.72 30.48 -11.72
N ARG A 408 25.15 29.22 -11.66
CA ARG A 408 26.44 28.83 -11.07
C ARG A 408 27.60 29.58 -11.76
N ASN A 409 27.63 29.53 -13.09
CA ASN A 409 28.68 30.18 -13.86
C ASN A 409 28.71 31.71 -13.63
N ALA A 410 27.53 32.33 -13.51
CA ALA A 410 27.42 33.74 -13.16
C ALA A 410 27.97 34.03 -11.75
N THR A 411 27.67 33.17 -10.77
CA THR A 411 28.17 33.28 -9.38
C THR A 411 29.69 33.12 -9.33
N VAL A 412 30.23 32.09 -10.00
CA VAL A 412 31.70 31.89 -10.10
C VAL A 412 32.37 33.09 -10.71
N ARG A 413 31.84 33.62 -11.83
CA ARG A 413 32.38 34.79 -12.49
C ARG A 413 32.35 36.05 -11.60
N ARG A 414 31.27 36.24 -10.88
CA ARG A 414 31.13 37.36 -9.92
C ARG A 414 32.19 37.26 -8.82
N ASN A 415 32.34 36.10 -8.19
CA ASN A 415 33.33 35.89 -7.13
C ASN A 415 34.77 36.09 -7.65
N MET A 416 35.05 35.66 -8.88
CA MET A 416 36.35 35.89 -9.52
C MET A 416 36.62 37.38 -9.76
N LEU A 417 35.63 38.14 -10.25
CA LEU A 417 35.77 39.58 -10.48
C LEU A 417 35.96 40.34 -9.14
N GLU A 418 35.26 39.92 -8.07
CA GLU A 418 35.42 40.51 -6.74
C GLU A 418 36.83 40.27 -6.19
N ARG A 419 37.38 39.05 -6.34
CA ARG A 419 38.78 38.74 -5.97
C ARG A 419 39.77 39.59 -6.79
N GLN A 420 39.63 39.62 -8.10
CA GLN A 420 40.51 40.44 -8.97
C GLN A 420 40.48 41.90 -8.56
N ARG A 421 39.30 42.46 -8.26
CA ARG A 421 39.19 43.86 -7.80
C ARG A 421 39.97 44.11 -6.51
N ASN A 422 39.85 43.20 -5.53
CA ASN A 422 40.54 43.34 -4.25
C ASN A 422 42.05 43.18 -4.37
N ASP A 423 42.52 42.25 -5.20
CA ASP A 423 43.95 42.05 -5.48
C ASP A 423 44.55 43.30 -6.17
N MET A 424 43.83 43.86 -7.15
CA MET A 424 44.25 45.07 -7.85
C MET A 424 44.39 46.27 -6.89
N LEU A 425 43.45 46.44 -5.96
CA LEU A 425 43.52 47.54 -4.97
C LEU A 425 44.69 47.38 -4.01
N THR A 426 45.03 46.15 -3.65
CA THR A 426 46.17 45.83 -2.76
C THR A 426 47.50 46.12 -3.47
N LEU A 427 47.65 45.69 -4.72
CA LEU A 427 48.82 45.95 -5.56
C LEU A 427 48.99 47.44 -5.79
N PHE A 428 47.90 48.15 -6.15
CA PHE A 428 47.95 49.60 -6.38
C PHE A 428 48.49 50.36 -5.16
N SER A 429 48.05 49.99 -3.95
CA SER A 429 48.55 50.64 -2.72
C SER A 429 50.02 50.37 -2.45
N HIS A 430 50.49 49.14 -2.73
CA HIS A 430 51.91 48.81 -2.61
C HIS A 430 52.77 49.58 -3.59
N ASP A 431 52.35 49.64 -4.86
CA ASP A 431 53.13 50.30 -5.95
C ASP A 431 53.12 51.84 -5.81
N MET A 432 52.07 52.38 -5.16
CA MET A 432 52.08 53.85 -4.85
C MET A 432 52.95 54.16 -3.62
N ARG A 433 53.20 53.28 -2.69
CA ARG A 433 53.95 53.51 -1.46
C ARG A 433 55.42 53.78 -1.78
N ALA A 434 56.04 52.96 -2.63
CA ALA A 434 57.47 53.08 -2.97
C ALA A 434 57.88 54.44 -3.60
N PRO A 435 57.21 54.92 -4.67
CA PRO A 435 57.55 56.20 -5.27
C PRO A 435 57.25 57.41 -4.35
N LEU A 436 56.14 57.34 -3.60
CA LEU A 436 55.79 58.41 -2.68
C LEU A 436 56.75 58.49 -1.51
N THR A 437 57.22 57.35 -0.96
CA THR A 437 58.22 57.30 0.08
C THR A 437 59.54 57.85 -0.41
N SER A 438 59.97 57.47 -1.60
CA SER A 438 61.17 58.02 -2.24
C SER A 438 61.09 59.55 -2.45
N LEU A 439 59.94 60.05 -2.94
CA LEU A 439 59.66 61.46 -3.05
C LEU A 439 59.74 62.19 -1.70
N ILE A 440 59.17 61.65 -0.65
CA ILE A 440 59.19 62.23 0.70
C ILE A 440 60.64 62.33 1.19
N ILE A 441 61.47 61.28 1.02
CA ILE A 441 62.87 61.27 1.43
C ILE A 441 63.68 62.34 0.61
N LEU A 442 63.49 62.42 -0.70
CA LEU A 442 64.14 63.41 -1.55
C LEU A 442 63.75 64.83 -1.13
N ILE A 443 62.48 65.08 -0.90
CA ILE A 443 61.98 66.41 -0.50
C ILE A 443 62.48 66.78 0.89
N ASP A 444 62.47 65.87 1.86
CA ASP A 444 62.96 66.13 3.21
C ASP A 444 64.48 66.37 3.20
N THR A 445 65.24 65.66 2.35
CA THR A 445 66.65 65.86 2.14
C THR A 445 66.96 67.23 1.51
N GLN A 446 66.19 67.65 0.50
CA GLN A 446 66.35 68.97 -0.12
C GLN A 446 65.91 70.13 0.80
N ALA A 447 64.88 69.92 1.59
CA ALA A 447 64.42 70.87 2.61
C ALA A 447 65.48 71.16 3.66
N GLN A 448 66.30 70.14 4.04
CA GLN A 448 67.42 70.30 4.98
C GLN A 448 68.58 71.09 4.34
N ARG A 449 68.81 70.98 3.03
CA ARG A 449 69.90 71.65 2.30
C ARG A 449 69.54 73.06 1.82
N ALA A 450 68.27 73.43 1.82
CA ALA A 450 67.81 74.75 1.35
C ALA A 450 68.25 75.84 2.33
N GLY A 451 68.92 76.85 1.79
CA GLY A 451 69.37 78.05 2.55
C GLY A 451 68.28 79.09 2.78
N ASP A 452 67.24 79.09 1.90
CA ASP A 452 66.16 80.07 1.92
C ASP A 452 64.95 79.62 2.68
N ALA A 453 64.38 80.45 3.53
CA ALA A 453 63.21 80.11 4.36
C ALA A 453 61.95 79.88 3.53
N GLN A 454 61.74 80.54 2.38
CA GLN A 454 60.60 80.36 1.49
C GLN A 454 60.66 79.01 0.77
N MET A 455 61.86 78.59 0.35
CA MET A 455 62.09 77.27 -0.26
C MET A 455 61.90 76.15 0.73
N LYS A 456 62.36 76.28 1.99
CA LYS A 456 62.03 75.28 3.09
C LYS A 456 60.57 75.13 3.31
N GLN A 457 59.82 76.23 3.25
CA GLN A 457 58.34 76.16 3.44
C GLN A 457 57.64 75.47 2.28
N GLN A 458 58.11 75.66 1.03
CA GLN A 458 57.59 74.98 -0.15
C GLN A 458 57.87 73.46 -0.07
N PHE A 459 59.09 73.04 0.22
CA PHE A 459 59.44 71.64 0.41
C PHE A 459 58.62 70.99 1.53
N ALA A 460 58.45 71.67 2.65
CA ALA A 460 57.61 71.19 3.72
C ALA A 460 56.10 71.00 3.32
N ARG A 461 55.63 71.91 2.40
CA ARG A 461 54.25 71.78 1.85
C ARG A 461 54.16 70.62 0.90
N ILE A 462 55.11 70.35 0.02
CA ILE A 462 55.12 69.20 -0.90
C ILE A 462 55.28 67.90 -0.12
N ALA A 463 56.17 67.84 0.89
CA ALA A 463 56.33 66.70 1.74
C ALA A 463 54.99 66.34 2.49
N ARG A 464 54.33 67.39 2.98
CA ARG A 464 52.95 67.16 3.61
C ARG A 464 51.96 66.57 2.63
N LEU A 465 51.95 67.09 1.36
CA LEU A 465 51.05 66.58 0.32
C LEU A 465 51.38 65.15 -0.03
N ALA A 466 52.66 64.82 -0.23
CA ALA A 466 53.10 63.45 -0.52
C ALA A 466 52.78 62.49 0.63
N ARG A 467 53.00 62.84 1.94
CA ARG A 467 52.60 62.05 3.11
C ARG A 467 51.12 61.90 3.18
N HIS A 468 50.33 62.93 2.82
CA HIS A 468 48.88 62.86 2.79
C HIS A 468 48.38 61.88 1.72
N THR A 469 48.95 61.90 0.51
CA THR A 469 48.59 60.96 -0.57
C THR A 469 48.96 59.54 -0.22
N LEU A 470 50.15 59.33 0.40
CA LEU A 470 50.53 58.00 0.89
C LEU A 470 49.55 57.47 1.98
N ALA A 471 49.19 58.32 2.96
CA ALA A 471 48.24 57.96 3.98
C ALA A 471 46.82 57.67 3.41
N MET A 472 46.41 58.32 2.30
CA MET A 472 45.18 57.99 1.58
C MET A 472 45.24 56.61 0.94
N ALA A 473 46.34 56.30 0.22
CA ALA A 473 46.52 54.99 -0.42
C ALA A 473 46.52 53.85 0.63
N ASP A 474 47.29 54.04 1.72
CA ASP A 474 47.36 53.07 2.81
C ASP A 474 46.01 52.88 3.52
N GLY A 475 45.29 53.98 3.80
CA GLY A 475 43.98 53.93 4.43
C GLY A 475 42.94 53.25 3.58
N PHE A 476 42.98 53.48 2.25
CA PHE A 476 42.08 52.83 1.31
C PHE A 476 42.34 51.33 1.19
N ALA A 477 43.61 50.89 1.11
CA ALA A 477 43.95 49.47 1.09
C ALA A 477 43.57 48.76 2.38
N GLN A 478 43.71 49.41 3.53
CA GLN A 478 43.29 48.87 4.82
C GLN A 478 41.77 48.72 4.90
N LEU A 479 41.03 49.72 4.46
CA LEU A 479 39.57 49.66 4.41
C LEU A 479 39.11 48.56 3.45
N SER A 480 39.68 48.46 2.24
CA SER A 480 39.35 47.39 1.29
C SER A 480 39.62 45.99 1.86
N ARG A 481 40.74 45.81 2.60
CA ARG A 481 41.01 44.54 3.28
C ARG A 481 40.01 44.26 4.42
N ALA A 482 39.66 45.24 5.20
CA ALA A 482 38.64 45.10 6.24
C ALA A 482 37.25 44.78 5.67
N GLU A 483 36.95 45.20 4.43
CA GLU A 483 35.70 44.89 3.72
C GLU A 483 35.75 43.57 2.95
N ALA A 484 36.92 42.93 2.73
CA ALA A 484 37.09 41.66 2.04
C ALA A 484 36.53 40.46 2.86
N SER A 485 36.17 39.37 2.16
CA SER A 485 35.32 38.30 2.74
C SER A 485 36.01 37.26 3.61
N GLU A 486 37.36 37.20 3.58
CA GLU A 486 38.11 36.11 4.21
C GLU A 486 39.13 36.64 5.21
N TYR A 487 38.89 36.51 6.49
CA TYR A 487 39.91 36.65 7.55
C TYR A 487 39.67 35.60 8.64
N GLU A 488 40.74 35.12 9.22
CA GLU A 488 40.70 34.07 10.23
C GLU A 488 40.25 34.65 11.58
N ARG A 489 39.18 34.11 12.15
CA ARG A 489 38.66 34.49 13.46
C ARG A 489 39.28 33.56 14.50
N VAL A 490 40.14 34.10 15.31
CA VAL A 490 40.71 33.38 16.48
C VAL A 490 40.17 33.96 17.80
N PRO A 491 40.13 33.20 18.87
CA PRO A 491 39.80 33.74 20.19
C PRO A 491 40.85 34.79 20.61
N VAL A 492 40.42 36.03 20.85
CA VAL A 492 41.33 37.17 21.19
C VAL A 492 40.83 37.82 22.46
N ASN A 493 41.70 38.04 23.44
CA ASN A 493 41.38 38.81 24.62
C ASN A 493 41.42 40.31 24.30
N LEU A 494 40.27 40.98 24.33
CA LEU A 494 40.12 42.39 23.92
C LEU A 494 40.82 43.35 24.92
N ALA A 495 40.98 42.96 26.21
CA ALA A 495 41.72 43.76 27.17
C ALA A 495 43.24 43.77 26.89
N ASP A 496 43.80 42.60 26.51
CA ASP A 496 45.20 42.52 26.08
C ASP A 496 45.46 43.38 24.83
N LEU A 497 44.58 43.28 23.81
CA LEU A 497 44.68 44.12 22.60
C LEU A 497 44.54 45.61 22.89
N MET A 498 43.73 46.01 23.88
CA MET A 498 43.62 47.39 24.28
C MET A 498 44.94 47.91 24.90
N ASN A 499 45.56 47.09 25.73
CA ASN A 499 46.87 47.45 26.32
C ASN A 499 47.99 47.49 25.27
N GLU A 500 47.99 46.55 24.30
CA GLU A 500 48.91 46.61 23.15
C GLU A 500 48.71 47.90 22.33
N ALA A 501 47.46 48.25 22.05
CA ALA A 501 47.13 49.45 21.32
C ALA A 501 47.54 50.74 22.08
N ARG A 502 47.34 50.73 23.41
CA ARG A 502 47.79 51.79 24.28
C ARG A 502 49.33 51.97 24.21
N ASP A 503 50.07 50.87 24.32
CA ASP A 503 51.53 50.89 24.27
C ASP A 503 52.04 51.40 22.90
N ALA A 504 51.37 51.03 21.82
CA ALA A 504 51.68 51.52 20.47
C ALA A 504 51.52 53.05 20.33
N VAL A 505 50.53 53.67 21.02
CA VAL A 505 50.29 55.13 20.95
C VAL A 505 50.90 55.90 22.10
N TRP A 506 51.51 55.21 23.08
CA TRP A 506 52.14 55.84 24.25
C TRP A 506 53.14 56.97 23.89
N PRO A 507 54.03 56.87 22.89
CA PRO A 507 54.92 57.96 22.53
C PRO A 507 54.19 59.24 22.08
N LEU A 508 52.98 59.10 21.52
CA LEU A 508 52.13 60.24 21.12
C LEU A 508 51.50 60.90 22.35
N ALA A 509 50.94 60.09 23.24
CA ALA A 509 50.35 60.54 24.51
C ALA A 509 51.39 61.22 25.41
N HIS A 510 52.56 60.62 25.58
CA HIS A 510 53.68 61.16 26.38
C HIS A 510 54.15 62.54 25.90
N ARG A 511 54.25 62.74 24.59
CA ARG A 511 54.58 64.05 23.98
C ARG A 511 53.58 65.15 24.33
N LYS A 512 52.32 64.83 24.63
CA LYS A 512 51.26 65.72 25.06
C LYS A 512 51.09 65.75 26.61
N SER A 513 51.92 65.02 27.35
CA SER A 513 51.81 64.84 28.79
C SER A 513 50.42 64.31 29.18
N MET A 514 49.90 63.40 28.40
CA MET A 514 48.62 62.74 28.61
C MET A 514 48.83 61.32 29.21
N SER A 515 47.93 60.90 30.08
CA SER A 515 47.85 59.52 30.59
C SER A 515 46.75 58.75 29.86
N ILE A 516 46.96 57.44 29.71
CA ILE A 516 45.94 56.50 29.20
C ILE A 516 45.79 55.41 30.27
N ASP A 517 44.57 55.11 30.65
CA ASP A 517 44.27 54.11 31.68
C ASP A 517 44.73 52.72 31.24
N ASP A 518 45.23 51.95 32.24
CA ASP A 518 45.52 50.53 32.09
C ASP A 518 44.24 49.72 32.21
N VAL A 519 44.05 48.73 31.35
CA VAL A 519 42.88 47.87 31.37
C VAL A 519 43.26 46.53 32.00
N PRO A 520 42.67 46.17 33.15
CA PRO A 520 42.99 44.89 33.76
C PRO A 520 42.58 43.72 32.89
N ARG A 521 43.49 42.75 32.74
CA ARG A 521 43.19 41.52 32.00
C ARG A 521 42.07 40.73 32.69
N ARG A 522 41.10 40.25 31.89
CA ARG A 522 39.97 39.45 32.33
C ARG A 522 39.72 38.34 31.36
N ASP A 523 39.41 37.11 31.82
CA ASP A 523 39.16 35.96 30.97
C ASP A 523 37.75 36.00 30.32
N ASP A 524 36.85 36.85 30.84
CA ASP A 524 35.49 37.07 30.32
C ASP A 524 35.43 38.13 29.22
N THR A 525 36.57 38.58 28.67
CA THR A 525 36.67 39.56 27.60
C THR A 525 37.21 38.98 26.29
N ILE A 526 37.04 37.68 26.06
CA ILE A 526 37.49 37.01 24.83
C ILE A 526 36.40 37.15 23.75
N VAL A 527 36.86 37.57 22.55
CA VAL A 527 36.01 37.75 21.35
C VAL A 527 36.57 36.92 20.19
N PRO A 528 35.76 36.38 19.29
CA PRO A 528 36.23 35.77 18.05
C PRO A 528 36.58 36.83 17.06
N GLY A 529 37.84 36.99 16.68
CA GLY A 529 38.26 38.08 15.78
C GLY A 529 39.64 37.93 15.18
N ASP A 530 39.94 38.85 14.26
CA ASP A 530 41.25 39.05 13.67
C ASP A 530 42.05 40.02 14.59
N PRO A 531 43.14 39.57 15.25
CA PRO A 531 43.85 40.39 16.20
C PRO A 531 44.49 41.61 15.52
N ALA A 532 44.93 41.50 14.27
CA ALA A 532 45.60 42.60 13.58
C ALA A 532 44.58 43.72 13.22
N LEU A 533 43.40 43.33 12.74
CA LEU A 533 42.33 44.29 12.41
C LEU A 533 41.75 44.96 13.67
N LEU A 534 41.53 44.20 14.73
CA LEU A 534 41.02 44.74 16.01
C LEU A 534 42.04 45.66 16.69
N SER A 535 43.32 45.25 16.78
CA SER A 535 44.39 46.09 17.29
C SER A 535 44.47 47.42 16.53
N ARG A 536 44.42 47.35 15.20
CA ARG A 536 44.47 48.56 14.35
C ARG A 536 43.24 49.47 14.56
N ALA A 537 42.07 48.91 14.76
CA ALA A 537 40.86 49.66 15.09
C ALA A 537 41.00 50.40 16.43
N LEU A 538 41.52 49.73 17.44
CA LEU A 538 41.78 50.32 18.76
C LEU A 538 42.83 51.42 18.68
N ILE A 539 43.92 51.20 17.95
CA ILE A 539 44.98 52.22 17.70
C ILE A 539 44.35 53.45 17.04
N ASN A 540 43.47 53.29 16.02
CA ASN A 540 42.82 54.42 15.39
C ASN A 540 41.95 55.24 16.37
N LEU A 541 41.26 54.56 17.26
CA LEU A 541 40.43 55.24 18.28
C LEU A 541 41.28 55.99 19.31
N LEU A 542 42.34 55.36 19.81
CA LEU A 542 43.24 56.00 20.75
C LEU A 542 44.03 57.18 20.12
N ASP A 543 44.48 57.01 18.88
CA ASP A 543 45.15 58.11 18.13
C ASP A 543 44.22 59.33 17.95
N ASN A 544 42.95 59.07 17.66
CA ASN A 544 41.95 60.17 17.61
C ASN A 544 41.72 60.79 18.97
N ALA A 545 41.58 59.99 20.05
CA ALA A 545 41.45 60.52 21.41
C ALA A 545 42.60 61.40 21.82
N ILE A 546 43.88 60.99 21.50
CA ILE A 546 45.07 61.80 21.79
C ILE A 546 45.10 63.06 20.94
N LYS A 547 44.77 62.96 19.66
CA LYS A 547 44.79 64.11 18.73
C LYS A 547 43.88 65.23 19.14
N TYR A 548 42.66 64.91 19.55
CA TYR A 548 41.62 65.87 19.78
C TYR A 548 41.47 66.35 21.23
N SER A 549 42.20 65.72 22.19
CA SER A 549 42.27 66.15 23.58
C SER A 549 43.34 67.20 23.87
N PRO A 550 43.11 68.11 24.83
CA PRO A 550 44.11 69.03 25.28
C PRO A 550 45.29 68.30 25.98
N PRO A 551 46.48 68.94 26.04
CA PRO A 551 47.58 68.42 26.87
C PRO A 551 47.18 68.34 28.35
N LEU A 552 47.83 67.44 29.11
CA LEU A 552 47.64 67.23 30.55
C LEU A 552 46.27 66.62 30.92
N THR A 553 45.58 65.97 29.95
CA THR A 553 44.34 65.21 30.22
C THR A 553 44.57 63.72 30.22
N SER A 554 43.58 62.96 30.70
CA SER A 554 43.59 61.50 30.68
C SER A 554 42.58 60.94 29.67
N ILE A 555 42.88 59.76 29.12
CA ILE A 555 41.99 58.96 28.31
C ILE A 555 41.59 57.72 29.13
N GLU A 556 40.28 57.62 29.43
CA GLU A 556 39.72 56.51 30.15
C GLU A 556 39.44 55.35 29.20
N CYS A 557 39.98 54.14 29.52
CA CYS A 557 39.78 52.92 28.78
C CYS A 557 39.18 51.85 29.66
N LYS A 558 38.08 51.21 29.19
CA LYS A 558 37.44 50.11 29.90
C LYS A 558 37.08 48.95 28.93
N VAL A 559 37.35 47.74 29.35
CA VAL A 559 36.89 46.52 28.64
C VAL A 559 36.16 45.63 29.64
N GLU A 560 34.88 45.41 29.41
CA GLU A 560 33.99 44.74 30.35
C GLU A 560 33.07 43.74 29.62
N PRO A 561 32.65 42.63 30.23
CA PRO A 561 31.57 41.84 29.69
C PRO A 561 30.27 42.62 29.63
N GLY A 562 29.47 42.43 28.63
CA GLY A 562 28.13 43.02 28.51
C GLY A 562 27.19 42.47 29.59
N ALA A 563 26.18 43.23 29.94
CA ALA A 563 25.18 42.83 30.94
C ALA A 563 24.43 41.52 30.59
N ASP A 564 24.42 41.14 29.31
CA ASP A 564 23.80 39.93 28.77
C ASP A 564 24.70 38.68 28.81
N GLY A 565 25.99 38.85 29.24
CA GLY A 565 27.01 37.78 29.24
C GLY A 565 27.38 37.25 27.84
N LYS A 566 26.78 37.79 26.77
CA LYS A 566 26.99 37.33 25.38
C LYS A 566 27.84 38.30 24.53
N THR A 567 28.13 39.45 25.10
CA THR A 567 28.89 40.50 24.44
C THR A 567 30.07 40.97 25.31
N VAL A 568 31.08 41.59 24.67
CA VAL A 568 32.16 42.29 25.33
C VAL A 568 32.09 43.74 24.87
N ARG A 569 32.13 44.65 25.85
CA ARG A 569 32.09 46.11 25.65
C ARG A 569 33.45 46.74 25.87
N CYS A 570 33.93 47.49 24.88
CA CYS A 570 35.13 48.30 24.99
C CYS A 570 34.74 49.77 24.87
N THR A 571 35.09 50.57 25.87
CA THR A 571 34.78 52.00 25.94
C THR A 571 36.05 52.79 26.04
N ILE A 572 36.18 53.82 25.19
CA ILE A 572 37.26 54.80 25.19
C ILE A 572 36.62 56.17 25.35
N ARG A 573 37.02 56.90 26.38
CA ARG A 573 36.52 58.24 26.70
C ARG A 573 37.69 59.23 26.72
N ASP A 574 37.54 60.30 25.98
CA ASP A 574 38.46 61.43 25.93
C ASP A 574 37.85 62.73 26.50
N SER A 575 38.72 63.66 26.86
CA SER A 575 38.33 65.00 27.32
C SER A 575 38.57 66.06 26.25
N GLY A 576 38.34 65.69 24.99
CA GLY A 576 38.60 66.55 23.81
C GLY A 576 37.52 67.59 23.54
N CYS A 577 37.63 68.23 22.36
CA CYS A 577 36.71 69.28 21.96
C CYS A 577 35.27 68.82 21.72
N GLY A 578 35.01 67.49 21.74
CA GLY A 578 33.71 66.91 21.38
C GLY A 578 33.31 67.07 19.93
N ILE A 579 32.14 66.48 19.59
CA ILE A 579 31.59 66.42 18.25
C ILE A 579 30.13 66.90 18.29
N SER A 580 29.75 67.77 17.38
CA SER A 580 28.38 68.25 17.32
C SER A 580 27.39 67.12 16.98
N SER A 581 26.13 67.19 17.44
CA SER A 581 25.13 66.16 17.20
C SER A 581 24.90 65.89 15.71
N GLY A 582 24.98 66.90 14.84
CA GLY A 582 24.87 66.76 13.39
C GLY A 582 26.08 66.06 12.74
N ASP A 583 27.29 66.18 13.36
CA ASP A 583 28.49 65.55 12.85
C ASP A 583 28.68 64.13 13.37
N GLN A 584 28.12 63.76 14.52
CA GLN A 584 28.19 62.42 15.07
C GLN A 584 27.57 61.38 14.10
N THR A 585 26.45 61.70 13.44
CA THR A 585 25.77 60.80 12.49
C THR A 585 26.63 60.52 11.26
N ARG A 586 27.56 61.45 10.93
CA ARG A 586 28.41 61.40 9.74
C ARG A 586 29.87 61.03 10.05
N LEU A 587 30.15 60.74 11.30
CA LEU A 587 31.50 60.45 11.78
C LEU A 587 32.17 59.28 11.06
N PHE A 588 31.39 58.30 10.60
CA PHE A 588 31.87 57.10 9.92
C PHE A 588 31.84 57.19 8.39
N GLU A 589 31.47 58.36 7.82
CA GLU A 589 31.56 58.60 6.36
C GLU A 589 33.02 58.65 5.94
N ARG A 590 33.34 58.07 4.76
CA ARG A 590 34.71 58.08 4.17
C ARG A 590 35.13 59.48 3.78
N TYR A 591 36.41 59.84 4.01
CA TYR A 591 37.01 61.12 3.69
C TYR A 591 36.39 62.32 4.45
N ARG A 592 35.67 62.09 5.53
CA ARG A 592 35.03 63.14 6.30
C ARG A 592 35.94 63.61 7.42
N ARG A 593 36.01 64.94 7.57
CA ARG A 593 36.75 65.64 8.65
C ARG A 593 35.88 66.76 9.17
N PHE A 594 35.81 66.88 10.46
CA PHE A 594 35.06 67.96 11.13
C PHE A 594 36.03 69.03 11.63
N ARG A 595 35.79 70.31 11.31
CA ARG A 595 36.58 71.46 11.76
C ARG A 595 35.86 72.09 12.93
N THR A 596 36.53 72.18 14.07
CA THR A 596 36.07 72.98 15.20
C THR A 596 36.91 74.27 15.25
N ALA A 597 36.25 75.43 15.37
CA ALA A 597 36.93 76.74 15.37
C ALA A 597 37.94 76.80 16.51
N GLY A 598 39.22 77.21 16.23
CA GLY A 598 40.29 77.36 17.21
C GLY A 598 41.27 76.20 17.36
N GLN A 599 41.15 75.11 16.55
CA GLN A 599 42.11 74.00 16.61
C GLN A 599 43.17 74.10 15.49
N PRO A 600 44.40 73.67 15.78
CA PRO A 600 45.46 73.57 14.71
C PRO A 600 45.09 72.44 13.76
N GLU A 601 45.51 72.58 12.49
CA GLU A 601 45.32 71.59 11.44
C GLU A 601 45.92 70.23 11.87
N THR A 602 45.06 69.33 12.32
CA THR A 602 45.47 67.96 12.65
C THR A 602 45.58 67.12 11.38
N SER A 603 46.66 66.35 11.25
CA SER A 603 46.94 65.47 10.12
C SER A 603 46.03 64.24 10.15
N GLY A 604 45.35 63.93 9.00
CA GLY A 604 44.59 62.69 8.87
C GLY A 604 43.73 62.68 7.59
N VAL A 605 43.46 61.50 7.02
CA VAL A 605 42.80 61.31 5.70
C VAL A 605 41.26 61.20 5.82
N GLY A 606 40.74 60.99 7.05
CA GLY A 606 39.30 60.80 7.25
C GLY A 606 38.81 59.38 6.90
N LEU A 607 39.70 58.37 6.89
CA LEU A 607 39.37 56.97 6.66
C LEU A 607 39.40 56.13 7.95
N GLY A 608 40.03 56.59 9.04
CA GLY A 608 40.23 55.82 10.27
C GLY A 608 38.92 55.39 10.94
N MET A 609 37.93 56.31 11.04
CA MET A 609 36.62 55.96 11.64
C MET A 609 35.79 55.06 10.77
N ALA A 610 35.83 55.20 9.44
CA ALA A 610 35.19 54.28 8.49
C ALA A 610 35.81 52.86 8.57
N PHE A 611 37.14 52.80 8.75
CA PHE A 611 37.83 51.52 9.00
C PHE A 611 37.41 50.89 10.30
N VAL A 612 37.37 51.63 11.42
CA VAL A 612 36.88 51.12 12.74
C VAL A 612 35.49 50.56 12.61
N LYS A 613 34.56 51.26 11.97
CA LYS A 613 33.19 50.80 11.76
C LYS A 613 33.17 49.51 10.93
N ALA A 614 33.88 49.44 9.81
CA ALA A 614 33.95 48.24 8.97
C ALA A 614 34.48 47.02 9.72
N VAL A 615 35.53 47.20 10.54
CA VAL A 615 36.08 46.13 11.39
C VAL A 615 35.09 45.66 12.40
N VAL A 616 34.46 46.58 13.16
CA VAL A 616 33.49 46.22 14.21
C VAL A 616 32.26 45.51 13.64
N GLU A 617 31.67 46.02 12.56
CA GLU A 617 30.50 45.41 11.92
C GLU A 617 30.84 44.02 11.36
N ARG A 618 32.02 43.84 10.78
CA ARG A 618 32.42 42.49 10.29
C ARG A 618 32.71 41.47 11.40
N HIS A 619 33.06 41.93 12.59
CA HIS A 619 33.14 41.08 13.76
C HIS A 619 31.79 40.82 14.42
N GLY A 620 30.68 41.25 13.78
CA GLY A 620 29.30 41.07 14.26
C GLY A 620 28.96 42.03 15.41
N GLY A 621 29.74 43.08 15.60
CA GLY A 621 29.58 44.05 16.67
C GLY A 621 28.90 45.34 16.22
N HIS A 622 28.79 46.26 17.15
CA HIS A 622 28.23 47.60 16.97
C HIS A 622 29.12 48.63 17.60
N ILE A 623 29.20 49.85 16.99
CA ILE A 623 29.92 51.01 17.51
C ILE A 623 28.93 52.11 17.81
N HIS A 624 29.05 52.68 19.00
CA HIS A 624 28.26 53.81 19.46
C HIS A 624 29.16 54.99 19.86
N VAL A 625 28.70 56.20 19.55
CA VAL A 625 29.44 57.43 19.89
C VAL A 625 28.49 58.33 20.70
N HIS A 626 29.01 58.79 21.82
CA HIS A 626 28.37 59.83 22.61
C HIS A 626 29.35 60.99 22.84
N SER A 627 29.04 62.17 22.37
CA SER A 627 29.94 63.30 22.42
C SER A 627 29.18 64.59 22.71
N VAL A 628 29.77 65.44 23.55
CA VAL A 628 29.24 66.78 23.84
C VAL A 628 30.36 67.78 23.57
N VAL A 629 30.03 68.82 22.83
CA VAL A 629 31.02 69.88 22.47
C VAL A 629 31.65 70.45 23.76
N LEU A 630 32.97 70.52 23.79
CA LEU A 630 33.83 70.96 24.92
C LEU A 630 33.81 70.04 26.18
N GLN A 631 33.18 68.87 26.09
CA GLN A 631 33.16 67.90 27.23
C GLN A 631 33.81 66.54 26.87
N GLY A 632 34.29 66.38 25.61
CA GLY A 632 34.93 65.17 25.14
C GLY A 632 34.02 64.19 24.39
N THR A 633 34.56 63.04 24.05
CA THR A 633 33.90 61.98 23.30
C THR A 633 34.05 60.64 24.00
N THR A 634 32.98 59.90 24.02
CA THR A 634 32.96 58.48 24.43
C THR A 634 32.59 57.59 23.28
N ILE A 635 33.47 56.68 22.91
CA ILE A 635 33.23 55.69 21.85
C ILE A 635 33.12 54.32 22.52
N THR A 636 32.02 53.62 22.24
CA THR A 636 31.77 52.28 22.77
C THR A 636 31.65 51.31 21.61
N ILE A 637 32.50 50.27 21.63
CA ILE A 637 32.43 49.11 20.74
C ILE A 637 31.83 47.93 21.54
N THR A 638 30.88 47.25 20.93
CA THR A 638 30.29 46.03 21.47
C THR A 638 30.53 44.89 20.49
N LEU A 639 31.22 43.82 20.93
CA LEU A 639 31.54 42.65 20.08
C LEU A 639 30.89 41.41 20.72
N PRO A 640 30.52 40.39 19.92
CA PRO A 640 30.10 39.09 20.45
C PRO A 640 31.18 38.45 21.30
N ALA A 641 30.85 37.92 22.47
CA ALA A 641 31.79 37.14 23.29
C ALA A 641 32.05 35.77 22.61
N ALA A 642 33.25 35.24 22.76
CA ALA A 642 33.52 33.86 22.39
C ALA A 642 32.66 32.94 23.26
N ALA A 643 32.04 31.91 22.65
CA ALA A 643 31.35 30.89 23.40
C ALA A 643 32.36 30.28 24.41
N ALA A 644 31.99 30.16 25.67
CA ALA A 644 32.82 29.49 26.66
C ALA A 644 33.09 28.05 26.16
N PRO A 645 34.33 27.55 26.29
CA PRO A 645 34.73 26.23 25.82
C PRO A 645 33.94 25.09 26.45
#